data_5625a42993817bfd00e6cc3217f204e5
#
_entry.id   5625a42993817bfd00e6cc3217f204e5
#
_cell.length_a   1.000
_cell.length_b   1.000
_cell.length_c   1.000
_cell.angle_alpha   90.00
_cell.angle_beta   90.00
_cell.angle_gamma   90.00
#
_symmetry.space_group_name_H-M   'P 1'
#
loop_
_entity.id
_entity.type
_entity.pdbx_description
1 polymer ?
#
loop_
_entity_poly.entity_id
_entity_poly.type
_entity_poly.pdbx_seq_one_letter_code
_entity_poly.pdbx_strand_id
1 'polypeptide(L)'
;MRTETGAPRTKIAVEDVRKGFATDDGTLAVVDGVSFTVGEGEVVALVGPSGCGKSTIMNLIAGFDRPDSGAVRIDGVLRAKPNRKGVLISQHGSVFPWLTVRENLMFGLDGTARAEKEARADRYAAMVGLTGFERSYPRELSGGMLKRVEVARALAVQPEILFMDEPFSALDALLSLRMRNEVLRILAEEPLTVVLITHDVEEAIHIADRVLVLSPRPARIQATFEVPLPHPRNVAGPEAQALRVAILRELGVDLPGLETAEAPAPAPVARASAAPAASGGGALDTDVVIVGGGPAGAILGAYLARAGVDHLILDKAVHPRPHVGESLLCATTRVFREIDFLDALETGGYVRKHGALWTHHAEATPIALPFQPIPRLGIEQPWSWHVDRSRFDDALLRHAAAQGSRVEEGVQVERVELDETGRALGVIVREGEARRLVRARLVVDATGRGTLLGSQLHMKRNDPAFRQFAVHGWFEGVDRGAAATAEWIHVHVLPGPRAWAWQIPISAEATSVGVVCDADRFPKAGDDPAAFFAEAVASSAPLARAMAGARPLQALQREGNYSYAMERLAGDGWLLVGDAARFVDPLFSSGLSVAAESAREAATAIRDALARGDVSAAAFASYEDRLRGGLDAWREFIGLYYRSPRAFLGLLADPAEREQLRDVLQGDLYEPRRRSGVERLRAEIARLESDPSHPWLEA
;
A
#
# COMPACT_ATOMS: atom_id res chain seq x y z
N MET A 1 -22.77 29.66 -3.45
CA MET A 1 -24.17 30.08 -3.22
C MET A 1 -25.04 29.28 -4.19
N ARG A 2 -25.59 28.12 -3.76
CA ARG A 2 -26.65 27.44 -4.50
C ARG A 2 -27.97 28.08 -4.09
N THR A 3 -28.64 28.71 -5.01
CA THR A 3 -29.98 29.26 -4.83
C THR A 3 -30.97 28.09 -4.82
N GLU A 4 -31.84 28.13 -3.81
CA GLU A 4 -32.98 27.21 -3.65
C GLU A 4 -33.97 27.29 -4.81
N THR A 5 -34.64 26.12 -5.04
CA THR A 5 -35.84 25.84 -5.83
C THR A 5 -35.61 25.38 -7.28
N GLY A 6 -35.61 24.03 -7.46
CA GLY A 6 -35.83 23.33 -8.71
C GLY A 6 -35.13 21.98 -8.70
N ALA A 7 -35.84 20.87 -8.94
CA ALA A 7 -35.22 19.57 -9.16
C ALA A 7 -34.15 19.70 -10.26
N PRO A 8 -32.93 19.13 -10.10
CA PRO A 8 -31.87 19.28 -11.09
C PRO A 8 -32.34 18.76 -12.44
N ARG A 9 -32.03 19.52 -13.51
CA ARG A 9 -32.38 19.13 -14.88
C ARG A 9 -31.69 17.80 -15.21
N THR A 10 -32.47 16.84 -15.70
CA THR A 10 -31.92 15.55 -16.14
C THR A 10 -30.95 15.74 -17.31
N LYS A 11 -29.69 15.40 -17.11
CA LYS A 11 -28.64 15.43 -18.15
C LYS A 11 -28.57 14.12 -18.93
N ILE A 12 -28.62 12.99 -18.23
CA ILE A 12 -28.59 11.64 -18.82
C ILE A 12 -29.82 10.88 -18.34
N ALA A 13 -30.54 10.23 -19.25
CA ALA A 13 -31.60 9.29 -18.92
C ALA A 13 -31.32 7.94 -19.61
N VAL A 14 -31.30 6.88 -18.79
CA VAL A 14 -31.17 5.47 -19.20
C VAL A 14 -32.53 4.82 -18.93
N GLU A 15 -33.20 4.30 -19.98
CA GLU A 15 -34.60 3.86 -19.92
C GLU A 15 -34.72 2.40 -20.41
N ASP A 16 -34.93 1.46 -19.47
CA ASP A 16 -35.11 0.00 -19.69
C ASP A 16 -34.10 -0.60 -20.69
N VAL A 17 -32.82 -0.26 -20.49
CA VAL A 17 -31.75 -0.64 -21.42
C VAL A 17 -31.41 -2.12 -21.23
N ARG A 18 -31.38 -2.87 -22.36
CA ARG A 18 -30.96 -4.27 -22.44
C ARG A 18 -29.88 -4.44 -23.47
N LYS A 19 -28.94 -5.34 -23.19
CA LYS A 19 -27.81 -5.67 -24.06
C LYS A 19 -27.37 -7.10 -23.90
N GLY A 20 -27.28 -7.84 -25.00
CA GLY A 20 -26.67 -9.15 -25.08
C GLY A 20 -25.60 -9.21 -26.17
N PHE A 21 -24.77 -10.22 -26.12
CA PHE A 21 -23.75 -10.51 -27.12
C PHE A 21 -23.90 -11.94 -27.62
N ALA A 22 -23.76 -12.13 -28.94
CA ALA A 22 -23.76 -13.46 -29.53
C ALA A 22 -22.54 -14.27 -29.08
N THR A 23 -22.75 -15.52 -28.67
CA THR A 23 -21.72 -16.49 -28.35
C THR A 23 -21.97 -17.77 -29.11
N ASP A 24 -21.02 -18.67 -29.17
CA ASP A 24 -21.14 -19.98 -29.82
C ASP A 24 -22.30 -20.81 -29.23
N ASP A 25 -22.65 -20.61 -27.97
CA ASP A 25 -23.74 -21.30 -27.27
C ASP A 25 -25.08 -20.52 -27.23
N GLY A 26 -25.19 -19.38 -27.92
CA GLY A 26 -26.41 -18.56 -27.96
C GLY A 26 -26.15 -17.08 -27.64
N THR A 27 -27.14 -16.39 -27.05
CA THR A 27 -27.02 -14.97 -26.68
C THR A 27 -26.72 -14.85 -25.16
N LEU A 28 -25.58 -14.27 -24.81
CA LEU A 28 -25.22 -13.94 -23.45
C LEU A 28 -25.82 -12.58 -23.05
N ALA A 29 -26.84 -12.57 -22.20
CA ALA A 29 -27.40 -11.34 -21.65
C ALA A 29 -26.40 -10.70 -20.68
N VAL A 30 -26.02 -9.45 -20.91
CA VAL A 30 -25.04 -8.70 -20.09
C VAL A 30 -25.72 -7.59 -19.30
N VAL A 31 -26.68 -6.88 -19.90
CA VAL A 31 -27.48 -5.82 -19.26
C VAL A 31 -28.95 -6.16 -19.44
N ASP A 32 -29.74 -6.08 -18.36
CA ASP A 32 -31.16 -6.45 -18.38
C ASP A 32 -32.03 -5.45 -17.61
N GLY A 33 -32.66 -4.53 -18.34
CA GLY A 33 -33.66 -3.60 -17.80
C GLY A 33 -33.08 -2.50 -16.90
N VAL A 34 -31.88 -2.01 -17.21
CA VAL A 34 -31.24 -0.94 -16.44
C VAL A 34 -31.92 0.41 -16.73
N SER A 35 -32.36 1.08 -15.64
CA SER A 35 -32.99 2.41 -15.73
C SER A 35 -32.48 3.32 -14.61
N PHE A 36 -31.96 4.51 -14.97
CA PHE A 36 -31.58 5.57 -14.04
C PHE A 36 -31.42 6.91 -14.76
N THR A 37 -31.35 7.97 -13.98
CA THR A 37 -31.09 9.32 -14.48
C THR A 37 -29.86 9.91 -13.81
N VAL A 38 -29.19 10.85 -14.48
CA VAL A 38 -28.12 11.67 -13.90
C VAL A 38 -28.49 13.13 -14.10
N GLY A 39 -28.48 13.91 -13.03
CA GLY A 39 -28.73 15.35 -13.04
C GLY A 39 -27.56 16.14 -13.64
N GLU A 40 -27.83 17.36 -14.09
CA GLU A 40 -26.79 18.28 -14.55
C GLU A 40 -25.88 18.67 -13.38
N GLY A 41 -24.54 18.43 -13.53
CA GLY A 41 -23.55 18.64 -12.49
C GLY A 41 -23.52 17.57 -11.39
N GLU A 42 -24.30 16.49 -11.53
CA GLU A 42 -24.31 15.37 -10.60
C GLU A 42 -23.17 14.38 -10.94
N VAL A 43 -22.56 13.80 -9.91
CA VAL A 43 -21.61 12.72 -9.99
C VAL A 43 -22.27 11.41 -9.57
N VAL A 44 -22.43 10.46 -10.47
CA VAL A 44 -23.03 9.15 -10.20
C VAL A 44 -21.98 8.06 -10.36
N ALA A 45 -21.81 7.21 -9.35
CA ALA A 45 -20.95 6.04 -9.42
C ALA A 45 -21.74 4.75 -9.67
N LEU A 46 -21.21 3.89 -10.53
CA LEU A 46 -21.67 2.52 -10.77
C LEU A 46 -20.70 1.55 -10.11
N VAL A 47 -21.15 0.79 -9.12
CA VAL A 47 -20.35 -0.24 -8.43
C VAL A 47 -20.97 -1.62 -8.63
N GLY A 48 -20.15 -2.65 -8.65
CA GLY A 48 -20.65 -4.03 -8.86
C GLY A 48 -19.51 -5.02 -9.07
N PRO A 49 -19.77 -6.35 -9.03
CA PRO A 49 -18.77 -7.38 -9.24
C PRO A 49 -18.04 -7.24 -10.58
N SER A 50 -16.81 -7.77 -10.66
CA SER A 50 -16.08 -7.82 -11.93
C SER A 50 -16.87 -8.62 -12.98
N GLY A 51 -16.90 -8.11 -14.21
CA GLY A 51 -17.60 -8.75 -15.31
C GLY A 51 -19.14 -8.68 -15.26
N CYS A 52 -19.76 -7.92 -14.34
CA CYS A 52 -21.22 -7.79 -14.29
C CYS A 52 -21.82 -7.00 -15.47
N GLY A 53 -21.04 -6.14 -16.16
CA GLY A 53 -21.52 -5.35 -17.30
C GLY A 53 -21.35 -3.83 -17.14
N LYS A 54 -20.57 -3.35 -16.15
CA LYS A 54 -20.33 -1.90 -15.91
C LYS A 54 -19.81 -1.17 -17.13
N SER A 55 -18.72 -1.65 -17.73
CA SER A 55 -18.14 -1.05 -18.95
C SER A 55 -19.07 -1.13 -20.16
N THR A 56 -19.91 -2.17 -20.23
CA THR A 56 -20.97 -2.25 -21.25
C THR A 56 -21.98 -1.13 -21.07
N ILE A 57 -22.48 -0.90 -19.85
CA ILE A 57 -23.39 0.21 -19.54
C ILE A 57 -22.72 1.55 -19.88
N MET A 58 -21.46 1.74 -19.53
CA MET A 58 -20.70 2.94 -19.86
C MET A 58 -20.63 3.18 -21.37
N ASN A 59 -20.30 2.15 -22.16
CA ASN A 59 -20.23 2.23 -23.62
C ASN A 59 -21.59 2.58 -24.24
N LEU A 60 -22.69 2.05 -23.69
CA LEU A 60 -24.05 2.40 -24.12
C LEU A 60 -24.36 3.87 -23.84
N ILE A 61 -24.03 4.38 -22.65
CA ILE A 61 -24.27 5.78 -22.28
C ILE A 61 -23.37 6.72 -23.08
N ALA A 62 -22.10 6.37 -23.25
CA ALA A 62 -21.16 7.15 -24.06
C ALA A 62 -21.48 7.11 -25.57
N GLY A 63 -22.28 6.13 -26.01
CA GLY A 63 -22.73 5.98 -27.40
C GLY A 63 -21.71 5.22 -28.26
N PHE A 64 -20.77 4.50 -27.68
CA PHE A 64 -19.86 3.60 -28.42
C PHE A 64 -20.53 2.28 -28.80
N ASP A 65 -21.60 1.91 -28.10
CA ASP A 65 -22.45 0.76 -28.44
C ASP A 65 -23.93 1.18 -28.40
N ARG A 66 -24.82 0.32 -28.92
CA ARG A 66 -26.24 0.54 -28.93
C ARG A 66 -26.95 -0.51 -28.09
N PRO A 67 -27.97 -0.12 -27.30
CA PRO A 67 -28.81 -1.11 -26.64
C PRO A 67 -29.63 -1.92 -27.65
N ASP A 68 -29.89 -3.18 -27.28
CA ASP A 68 -30.78 -4.05 -28.10
C ASP A 68 -32.25 -3.68 -27.88
N SER A 69 -32.58 -3.17 -26.69
CA SER A 69 -33.86 -2.53 -26.36
C SER A 69 -33.68 -1.44 -25.31
N GLY A 70 -34.70 -0.58 -25.17
CA GLY A 70 -34.62 0.59 -24.31
C GLY A 70 -33.95 1.78 -25.01
N ALA A 71 -33.65 2.83 -24.26
CA ALA A 71 -33.07 4.05 -24.82
C ALA A 71 -32.09 4.74 -23.84
N VAL A 72 -31.06 5.37 -24.39
CA VAL A 72 -30.22 6.33 -23.69
C VAL A 72 -30.42 7.71 -24.27
N ARG A 73 -30.71 8.71 -23.45
CA ARG A 73 -30.88 10.10 -23.86
C ARG A 73 -29.91 11.01 -23.13
N ILE A 74 -29.37 11.99 -23.83
CA ILE A 74 -28.56 13.08 -23.28
C ILE A 74 -29.23 14.39 -23.65
N ASP A 75 -29.53 15.25 -22.67
CA ASP A 75 -30.35 16.47 -22.83
C ASP A 75 -31.71 16.17 -23.54
N GLY A 76 -32.33 15.01 -23.25
CA GLY A 76 -33.55 14.54 -23.86
C GLY A 76 -33.40 13.98 -25.28
N VAL A 77 -32.21 14.07 -25.88
CA VAL A 77 -31.94 13.58 -27.26
C VAL A 77 -31.40 12.16 -27.24
N LEU A 78 -31.92 11.28 -28.07
CA LEU A 78 -31.48 9.88 -28.20
C LEU A 78 -29.98 9.81 -28.53
N ARG A 79 -29.24 9.03 -27.73
CA ARG A 79 -27.80 8.82 -27.92
C ARG A 79 -27.53 7.71 -28.92
N ALA A 80 -27.26 8.08 -30.16
CA ALA A 80 -27.02 7.10 -31.25
C ALA A 80 -25.53 6.88 -31.57
N LYS A 81 -24.64 7.82 -31.16
CA LYS A 81 -23.20 7.80 -31.42
C LYS A 81 -22.46 8.74 -30.46
N PRO A 82 -21.15 8.56 -30.23
CA PRO A 82 -20.34 9.51 -29.47
C PRO A 82 -20.40 10.92 -30.07
N ASN A 83 -20.29 11.94 -29.24
CA ASN A 83 -20.16 13.33 -29.65
C ASN A 83 -19.23 14.09 -28.68
N ARG A 84 -18.89 15.35 -29.02
CA ARG A 84 -17.94 16.19 -28.25
C ARG A 84 -18.45 16.62 -26.86
N LYS A 85 -19.73 16.43 -26.54
CA LYS A 85 -20.28 16.76 -25.22
C LYS A 85 -19.76 15.84 -24.11
N GLY A 86 -19.44 14.58 -24.47
CA GLY A 86 -18.97 13.58 -23.52
C GLY A 86 -17.59 13.04 -23.88
N VAL A 87 -16.70 12.99 -22.90
CA VAL A 87 -15.37 12.40 -23.02
C VAL A 87 -15.26 11.17 -22.10
N LEU A 88 -14.68 10.09 -22.63
CA LEU A 88 -14.46 8.85 -21.91
C LEU A 88 -12.98 8.71 -21.54
N ILE A 89 -12.70 8.54 -20.24
CA ILE A 89 -11.44 8.02 -19.72
C ILE A 89 -11.63 6.52 -19.56
N SER A 90 -10.98 5.75 -20.42
CA SER A 90 -11.12 4.29 -20.47
C SER A 90 -10.22 3.60 -19.41
N GLN A 91 -10.55 2.35 -19.07
CA GLN A 91 -9.76 1.52 -18.17
C GLN A 91 -8.35 1.28 -18.73
N HIS A 92 -8.24 1.00 -20.01
CA HIS A 92 -6.97 0.83 -20.72
C HIS A 92 -6.48 2.18 -21.24
N GLY A 93 -5.19 2.46 -21.07
CA GLY A 93 -4.58 3.73 -21.42
C GLY A 93 -4.89 4.21 -22.85
N SER A 94 -5.28 5.47 -22.98
CA SER A 94 -5.68 6.08 -24.25
C SER A 94 -4.72 7.19 -24.72
N VAL A 95 -3.57 7.37 -24.06
CA VAL A 95 -2.58 8.38 -24.44
C VAL A 95 -1.96 8.02 -25.79
N PHE A 96 -1.87 9.00 -26.70
CA PHE A 96 -1.26 8.79 -28.01
C PHE A 96 0.27 8.69 -27.90
N PRO A 97 0.88 7.52 -28.16
CA PRO A 97 2.30 7.28 -27.89
C PRO A 97 3.25 8.05 -28.79
N TRP A 98 2.77 8.57 -29.91
CA TRP A 98 3.53 9.37 -30.88
C TRP A 98 3.43 10.88 -30.66
N LEU A 99 2.64 11.34 -29.69
CA LEU A 99 2.49 12.74 -29.31
C LEU A 99 3.18 13.00 -27.96
N THR A 100 3.75 14.18 -27.80
CA THR A 100 4.24 14.66 -26.50
C THR A 100 3.08 14.89 -25.52
N VAL A 101 3.35 15.09 -24.23
CA VAL A 101 2.34 15.44 -23.22
C VAL A 101 1.51 16.65 -23.70
N ARG A 102 2.17 17.73 -24.07
CA ARG A 102 1.51 18.97 -24.56
C ARG A 102 0.62 18.69 -25.77
N GLU A 103 1.12 17.96 -26.75
CA GLU A 103 0.35 17.60 -27.95
C GLU A 103 -0.83 16.70 -27.63
N ASN A 104 -0.70 15.76 -26.70
CA ASN A 104 -1.80 14.96 -26.18
C ASN A 104 -2.89 15.85 -25.57
N LEU A 105 -2.54 16.81 -24.71
CA LEU A 105 -3.49 17.73 -24.10
C LEU A 105 -4.16 18.66 -25.12
N MET A 106 -3.45 19.02 -26.19
CA MET A 106 -3.97 19.88 -27.25
C MET A 106 -4.84 19.14 -28.28
N PHE A 107 -4.78 17.81 -28.32
CA PHE A 107 -5.36 17.00 -29.41
C PHE A 107 -6.86 17.23 -29.63
N GLY A 108 -7.64 17.43 -28.56
CA GLY A 108 -9.10 17.63 -28.65
C GLY A 108 -9.54 19.08 -28.84
N LEU A 109 -8.60 20.04 -28.91
CA LEU A 109 -8.89 21.49 -28.94
C LEU A 109 -9.04 22.05 -30.35
N ASP A 110 -9.79 21.39 -31.22
CA ASP A 110 -10.03 21.86 -32.61
C ASP A 110 -10.76 23.20 -32.63
N GLY A 111 -10.37 24.07 -33.57
CA GLY A 111 -11.00 25.38 -33.73
C GLY A 111 -10.49 26.47 -32.81
N THR A 112 -9.63 26.15 -31.86
CA THR A 112 -9.01 27.10 -30.91
C THR A 112 -7.69 27.64 -31.47
N ALA A 113 -7.37 28.91 -31.23
CA ALA A 113 -6.08 29.50 -31.63
C ALA A 113 -4.90 28.79 -30.94
N ARG A 114 -3.77 28.67 -31.63
CA ARG A 114 -2.61 27.89 -31.15
C ARG A 114 -2.11 28.36 -29.77
N ALA A 115 -2.01 29.66 -29.57
CA ALA A 115 -1.56 30.23 -28.28
C ALA A 115 -2.51 29.87 -27.13
N GLU A 116 -3.83 29.83 -27.39
CA GLU A 116 -4.81 29.42 -26.39
C GLU A 116 -4.73 27.92 -26.11
N LYS A 117 -4.51 27.07 -27.15
CA LYS A 117 -4.28 25.64 -26.97
C LYS A 117 -3.06 25.38 -26.06
N GLU A 118 -1.96 26.08 -26.32
CA GLU A 118 -0.72 25.94 -25.54
C GLU A 118 -0.94 26.40 -24.10
N ALA A 119 -1.57 27.55 -23.88
CA ALA A 119 -1.88 28.04 -22.52
C ALA A 119 -2.81 27.09 -21.74
N ARG A 120 -3.80 26.51 -22.44
CA ARG A 120 -4.72 25.54 -21.86
C ARG A 120 -4.00 24.23 -21.51
N ALA A 121 -3.17 23.70 -22.42
CA ALA A 121 -2.35 22.52 -22.17
C ALA A 121 -1.41 22.72 -20.98
N ASP A 122 -0.73 23.87 -20.88
CA ASP A 122 0.15 24.19 -19.78
C ASP A 122 -0.60 24.30 -18.44
N ARG A 123 -1.80 24.92 -18.44
CA ARG A 123 -2.67 24.99 -17.26
C ARG A 123 -3.03 23.57 -16.74
N TYR A 124 -3.50 22.67 -17.62
CA TYR A 124 -3.90 21.34 -17.20
C TYR A 124 -2.69 20.43 -16.90
N ALA A 125 -1.56 20.61 -17.57
CA ALA A 125 -0.32 19.93 -17.21
C ALA A 125 0.15 20.32 -15.79
N ALA A 126 0.12 21.61 -15.47
CA ALA A 126 0.45 22.09 -14.12
C ALA A 126 -0.54 21.56 -13.07
N MET A 127 -1.84 21.58 -13.38
CA MET A 127 -2.90 21.10 -12.51
C MET A 127 -2.70 19.62 -12.08
N VAL A 128 -2.28 18.76 -13.00
CA VAL A 128 -2.01 17.34 -12.70
C VAL A 128 -0.56 17.07 -12.31
N GLY A 129 0.23 18.10 -12.06
CA GLY A 129 1.64 17.98 -11.62
C GLY A 129 2.56 17.39 -12.69
N LEU A 130 2.38 17.77 -13.95
CA LEU A 130 3.21 17.40 -15.09
C LEU A 130 4.07 18.55 -15.60
N THR A 131 4.22 19.63 -14.81
CA THR A 131 5.12 20.74 -15.14
C THR A 131 6.56 20.26 -15.32
N GLY A 132 7.18 20.64 -16.45
CA GLY A 132 8.52 20.18 -16.85
C GLY A 132 8.53 18.91 -17.72
N PHE A 133 7.37 18.26 -17.89
CA PHE A 133 7.22 17.06 -18.73
C PHE A 133 6.42 17.32 -20.01
N GLU A 134 6.11 18.57 -20.32
CA GLU A 134 5.24 18.96 -21.46
C GLU A 134 5.77 18.48 -22.80
N ARG A 135 7.09 18.36 -22.93
CA ARG A 135 7.79 17.90 -24.14
C ARG A 135 8.12 16.42 -24.14
N SER A 136 7.87 15.72 -23.05
CA SER A 136 8.14 14.30 -22.94
C SER A 136 7.12 13.48 -23.72
N TYR A 137 7.58 12.38 -24.30
CA TYR A 137 6.71 11.39 -24.94
C TYR A 137 6.18 10.40 -23.89
N PRO A 138 5.04 9.74 -24.14
CA PRO A 138 4.46 8.76 -23.23
C PRO A 138 5.44 7.68 -22.76
N ARG A 139 6.33 7.22 -23.61
CA ARG A 139 7.39 6.24 -23.28
C ARG A 139 8.39 6.71 -22.22
N GLU A 140 8.46 8.02 -21.97
CA GLU A 140 9.37 8.65 -21.01
C GLU A 140 8.70 8.91 -19.65
N LEU A 141 7.40 8.56 -19.54
CA LEU A 141 6.56 8.79 -18.37
C LEU A 141 6.29 7.51 -17.60
N SER A 142 6.13 7.62 -16.30
CA SER A 142 5.62 6.51 -15.46
C SER A 142 4.14 6.24 -15.75
N GLY A 143 3.63 5.05 -15.39
CA GLY A 143 2.21 4.71 -15.55
C GLY A 143 1.26 5.69 -14.87
N GLY A 144 1.61 6.17 -13.67
CA GLY A 144 0.86 7.20 -12.97
C GLY A 144 0.90 8.56 -13.69
N MET A 145 2.02 8.92 -14.34
CA MET A 145 2.10 10.14 -15.17
C MET A 145 1.24 10.00 -16.43
N LEU A 146 1.22 8.83 -17.06
CA LEU A 146 0.36 8.56 -18.22
C LEU A 146 -1.13 8.72 -17.86
N LYS A 147 -1.55 8.20 -16.71
CA LYS A 147 -2.94 8.35 -16.26
C LYS A 147 -3.28 9.82 -15.98
N ARG A 148 -2.34 10.60 -15.46
CA ARG A 148 -2.50 12.06 -15.30
C ARG A 148 -2.60 12.78 -16.64
N VAL A 149 -1.86 12.36 -17.67
CA VAL A 149 -2.01 12.89 -19.04
C VAL A 149 -3.41 12.60 -19.60
N GLU A 150 -3.95 11.40 -19.36
CA GLU A 150 -5.33 11.05 -19.79
C GLU A 150 -6.39 11.93 -19.14
N VAL A 151 -6.30 12.08 -17.80
CA VAL A 151 -7.22 12.95 -17.06
C VAL A 151 -7.11 14.40 -17.52
N ALA A 152 -5.88 14.93 -17.62
CA ALA A 152 -5.64 16.29 -18.10
C ALA A 152 -6.15 16.52 -19.54
N ARG A 153 -5.96 15.54 -20.44
CA ARG A 153 -6.45 15.59 -21.80
C ARG A 153 -7.97 15.61 -21.86
N ALA A 154 -8.63 14.75 -21.06
CA ALA A 154 -10.07 14.69 -20.98
C ALA A 154 -10.68 16.01 -20.47
N LEU A 155 -10.05 16.64 -19.49
CA LEU A 155 -10.48 17.91 -18.90
C LEU A 155 -10.13 19.12 -19.78
N ALA A 156 -9.02 19.08 -20.53
CA ALA A 156 -8.58 20.19 -21.40
C ALA A 156 -9.64 20.58 -22.45
N VAL A 157 -10.44 19.62 -22.92
CA VAL A 157 -11.52 19.90 -23.89
C VAL A 157 -12.77 20.48 -23.24
N GLN A 158 -12.85 20.58 -21.89
CA GLN A 158 -13.97 21.09 -21.13
C GLN A 158 -15.31 20.44 -21.55
N PRO A 159 -15.45 19.12 -21.35
CA PRO A 159 -16.66 18.40 -21.76
C PRO A 159 -17.85 18.79 -20.86
N GLU A 160 -19.08 18.58 -21.36
CA GLU A 160 -20.28 18.70 -20.51
C GLU A 160 -20.48 17.46 -19.64
N ILE A 161 -19.97 16.29 -20.07
CA ILE A 161 -20.08 15.00 -19.40
C ILE A 161 -18.74 14.30 -19.42
N LEU A 162 -18.30 13.83 -18.26
CA LEU A 162 -17.09 13.00 -18.12
C LEU A 162 -17.50 11.57 -17.74
N PHE A 163 -17.12 10.64 -18.57
CA PHE A 163 -17.25 9.21 -18.33
C PHE A 163 -15.91 8.66 -17.84
N MET A 164 -15.89 8.00 -16.70
CA MET A 164 -14.67 7.47 -16.10
C MET A 164 -14.83 5.98 -15.82
N ASP A 165 -14.08 5.13 -16.51
CA ASP A 165 -14.08 3.68 -16.32
C ASP A 165 -12.81 3.27 -15.57
N GLU A 166 -12.93 3.01 -14.26
CA GLU A 166 -11.85 2.67 -13.34
C GLU A 166 -10.64 3.62 -13.43
N PRO A 167 -10.83 4.96 -13.34
CA PRO A 167 -9.80 5.94 -13.68
C PRO A 167 -8.57 5.90 -12.76
N PHE A 168 -8.69 5.33 -11.57
CA PHE A 168 -7.62 5.32 -10.56
C PHE A 168 -7.10 3.91 -10.23
N SER A 169 -7.64 2.86 -10.85
CA SER A 169 -7.28 1.46 -10.55
C SER A 169 -5.80 1.12 -10.78
N ALA A 170 -5.13 1.82 -11.70
CA ALA A 170 -3.71 1.62 -12.01
C ALA A 170 -2.75 2.51 -11.18
N LEU A 171 -3.28 3.28 -10.24
CA LEU A 171 -2.51 4.20 -9.40
C LEU A 171 -2.24 3.58 -8.02
N ASP A 172 -1.08 3.90 -7.44
CA ASP A 172 -0.87 3.61 -6.01
C ASP A 172 -1.84 4.41 -5.13
N ALA A 173 -2.08 3.91 -3.91
CA ALA A 173 -3.10 4.47 -3.02
C ALA A 173 -2.93 5.98 -2.76
N LEU A 174 -1.68 6.46 -2.62
CA LEU A 174 -1.41 7.88 -2.35
C LEU A 174 -1.65 8.74 -3.59
N LEU A 175 -1.22 8.26 -4.76
CA LEU A 175 -1.44 8.96 -6.02
C LEU A 175 -2.92 8.94 -6.40
N SER A 176 -3.61 7.80 -6.19
CA SER A 176 -5.06 7.69 -6.37
C SER A 176 -5.80 8.73 -5.51
N LEU A 177 -5.47 8.83 -4.22
CA LEU A 177 -6.08 9.82 -3.33
C LEU A 177 -5.81 11.27 -3.78
N ARG A 178 -4.57 11.58 -4.20
CA ARG A 178 -4.23 12.91 -4.74
C ARG A 178 -5.03 13.23 -6.01
N MET A 179 -5.14 12.27 -6.91
CA MET A 179 -5.90 12.42 -8.15
C MET A 179 -7.39 12.58 -7.90
N ARG A 180 -7.96 11.80 -6.96
CA ARG A 180 -9.36 11.96 -6.52
C ARG A 180 -9.62 13.37 -5.98
N ASN A 181 -8.74 13.89 -5.10
CA ASN A 181 -8.86 15.24 -4.57
C ASN A 181 -8.72 16.31 -5.66
N GLU A 182 -7.85 16.09 -6.64
CA GLU A 182 -7.68 17.02 -7.76
C GLU A 182 -8.92 17.03 -8.67
N VAL A 183 -9.50 15.85 -8.96
CA VAL A 183 -10.78 15.74 -9.68
C VAL A 183 -11.89 16.46 -8.91
N LEU A 184 -11.99 16.27 -7.60
CA LEU A 184 -12.97 16.97 -6.76
C LEU A 184 -12.79 18.50 -6.79
N ARG A 185 -11.54 18.99 -6.79
CA ARG A 185 -11.25 20.42 -6.92
C ARG A 185 -11.74 20.97 -8.25
N ILE A 186 -11.52 20.23 -9.35
CA ILE A 186 -12.00 20.60 -10.68
C ILE A 186 -13.53 20.62 -10.73
N LEU A 187 -14.18 19.60 -10.17
CA LEU A 187 -15.64 19.51 -10.10
C LEU A 187 -16.27 20.64 -9.27
N ALA A 188 -15.51 21.18 -8.29
CA ALA A 188 -15.94 22.34 -7.50
C ALA A 188 -15.83 23.67 -8.27
N GLU A 189 -14.86 23.77 -9.19
CA GLU A 189 -14.61 24.98 -10.01
C GLU A 189 -15.48 24.98 -11.29
N GLU A 190 -15.69 23.81 -11.89
CA GLU A 190 -16.42 23.67 -13.17
C GLU A 190 -17.58 22.66 -13.00
N PRO A 191 -18.86 23.08 -13.20
CA PRO A 191 -20.00 22.17 -13.08
C PRO A 191 -19.98 21.13 -14.21
N LEU A 192 -19.48 19.93 -13.87
CA LEU A 192 -19.31 18.83 -14.81
C LEU A 192 -20.17 17.65 -14.37
N THR A 193 -20.96 17.08 -15.28
CA THR A 193 -21.71 15.86 -15.00
C THR A 193 -20.79 14.65 -15.15
N VAL A 194 -20.77 13.75 -14.18
CA VAL A 194 -19.83 12.62 -14.16
C VAL A 194 -20.56 11.30 -13.98
N VAL A 195 -20.18 10.30 -14.78
CA VAL A 195 -20.52 8.89 -14.57
C VAL A 195 -19.21 8.14 -14.32
N LEU A 196 -19.06 7.62 -13.12
CA LEU A 196 -17.88 6.91 -12.65
C LEU A 196 -18.16 5.41 -12.55
N ILE A 197 -17.33 4.57 -13.12
CA ILE A 197 -17.28 3.15 -12.80
C ILE A 197 -16.09 2.89 -11.88
N THR A 198 -16.34 2.18 -10.78
CA THR A 198 -15.29 1.68 -9.90
C THR A 198 -15.72 0.39 -9.23
N HIS A 199 -14.75 -0.42 -8.81
CA HIS A 199 -14.95 -1.55 -7.91
C HIS A 199 -14.63 -1.18 -6.45
N ASP A 200 -14.09 0.03 -6.21
CA ASP A 200 -13.74 0.55 -4.88
C ASP A 200 -14.92 1.39 -4.34
N VAL A 201 -15.61 0.83 -3.34
CA VAL A 201 -16.75 1.50 -2.67
C VAL A 201 -16.34 2.79 -1.98
N GLU A 202 -15.12 2.86 -1.44
CA GLU A 202 -14.59 4.06 -0.81
C GLU A 202 -14.37 5.19 -1.83
N GLU A 203 -13.85 4.85 -3.01
CA GLU A 203 -13.74 5.78 -4.14
C GLU A 203 -15.12 6.31 -4.55
N ALA A 204 -16.11 5.44 -4.68
CA ALA A 204 -17.48 5.83 -5.02
C ALA A 204 -18.05 6.82 -3.99
N ILE A 205 -17.92 6.52 -2.69
CA ILE A 205 -18.38 7.41 -1.62
C ILE A 205 -17.59 8.72 -1.60
N HIS A 206 -16.29 8.70 -1.88
CA HIS A 206 -15.45 9.89 -1.87
C HIS A 206 -15.85 10.91 -2.94
N ILE A 207 -16.23 10.44 -4.13
CA ILE A 207 -16.40 11.30 -5.30
C ILE A 207 -17.87 11.52 -5.65
N ALA A 208 -18.71 10.46 -5.62
CA ALA A 208 -20.05 10.51 -6.19
C ALA A 208 -21.11 11.08 -5.24
N ASP A 209 -22.08 11.81 -5.79
CA ASP A 209 -23.27 12.26 -5.07
C ASP A 209 -24.27 11.12 -4.85
N ARG A 210 -24.21 10.10 -5.73
CA ARG A 210 -25.06 8.92 -5.68
C ARG A 210 -24.31 7.68 -6.19
N VAL A 211 -24.56 6.54 -5.54
CA VAL A 211 -23.96 5.25 -5.88
C VAL A 211 -25.05 4.27 -6.30
N LEU A 212 -24.91 3.71 -7.49
CA LEU A 212 -25.78 2.66 -8.03
C LEU A 212 -25.06 1.32 -7.92
N VAL A 213 -25.65 0.39 -7.19
CA VAL A 213 -25.13 -0.97 -7.01
C VAL A 213 -25.75 -1.88 -8.08
N LEU A 214 -24.89 -2.55 -8.82
CA LEU A 214 -25.28 -3.48 -9.88
C LEU A 214 -25.23 -4.94 -9.40
N SER A 215 -26.22 -5.73 -9.82
CA SER A 215 -26.23 -7.18 -9.60
C SER A 215 -25.10 -7.88 -10.38
N PRO A 216 -24.75 -9.14 -10.05
CA PRO A 216 -24.06 -10.04 -10.96
C PRO A 216 -24.77 -10.13 -12.31
N ARG A 217 -24.05 -10.59 -13.35
CA ARG A 217 -24.57 -10.70 -14.71
C ARG A 217 -25.83 -11.57 -14.79
N PRO A 218 -26.90 -11.12 -15.49
CA PRO A 218 -27.01 -9.86 -16.22
C PRO A 218 -27.17 -8.67 -15.27
N ALA A 219 -26.51 -7.53 -15.59
CA ALA A 219 -26.52 -6.34 -14.77
C ALA A 219 -27.93 -5.74 -14.66
N ARG A 220 -28.35 -5.51 -13.42
CA ARG A 220 -29.55 -4.75 -13.03
C ARG A 220 -29.17 -3.80 -11.90
N ILE A 221 -29.87 -2.70 -11.73
CA ILE A 221 -29.69 -1.87 -10.54
C ILE A 221 -30.33 -2.61 -9.36
N GLN A 222 -29.52 -3.01 -8.40
CA GLN A 222 -29.91 -3.73 -7.20
C GLN A 222 -30.29 -2.76 -6.07
N ALA A 223 -29.49 -1.70 -5.89
CA ALA A 223 -29.74 -0.66 -4.91
C ALA A 223 -29.20 0.70 -5.38
N THR A 224 -29.73 1.76 -4.79
CA THR A 224 -29.29 3.14 -5.01
C THR A 224 -29.05 3.81 -3.67
N PHE A 225 -27.89 4.44 -3.49
CA PHE A 225 -27.51 5.14 -2.28
C PHE A 225 -27.20 6.60 -2.60
N GLU A 226 -27.88 7.52 -1.91
CA GLU A 226 -27.49 8.92 -1.88
C GLU A 226 -26.27 9.07 -0.96
N VAL A 227 -25.36 9.98 -1.31
CA VAL A 227 -24.17 10.29 -0.51
C VAL A 227 -24.29 11.74 0.01
N PRO A 228 -25.05 11.99 1.08
CA PRO A 228 -25.36 13.34 1.55
C PRO A 228 -24.20 13.98 2.33
N LEU A 229 -22.98 13.57 2.06
CA LEU A 229 -21.77 14.03 2.73
C LEU A 229 -21.21 15.27 2.01
N PRO A 230 -20.91 16.38 2.73
CA PRO A 230 -20.32 17.57 2.11
C PRO A 230 -18.88 17.33 1.66
N HIS A 231 -18.48 17.98 0.56
CA HIS A 231 -17.08 17.96 0.12
C HIS A 231 -16.23 19.02 0.86
N PRO A 232 -14.95 18.70 1.20
CA PRO A 232 -14.27 17.42 1.07
C PRO A 232 -14.81 16.35 2.03
N ARG A 233 -15.11 15.16 1.53
CA ARG A 233 -15.72 14.07 2.31
C ARG A 233 -14.72 13.36 3.19
N ASN A 234 -15.09 13.14 4.45
CA ASN A 234 -14.38 12.24 5.35
C ASN A 234 -14.88 10.80 5.16
N VAL A 235 -14.23 10.04 4.28
CA VAL A 235 -14.60 8.64 4.03
C VAL A 235 -14.34 7.70 5.23
N ALA A 236 -13.56 8.14 6.21
CA ALA A 236 -13.35 7.42 7.47
C ALA A 236 -14.40 7.77 8.54
N GLY A 237 -15.26 8.77 8.29
CA GLY A 237 -16.31 9.18 9.23
C GLY A 237 -17.40 8.12 9.38
N PRO A 238 -18.14 8.12 10.53
CA PRO A 238 -19.13 7.09 10.83
C PRO A 238 -20.24 6.99 9.78
N GLU A 239 -20.69 8.11 9.22
CA GLU A 239 -21.72 8.16 8.18
C GLU A 239 -21.22 7.54 6.86
N ALA A 240 -19.99 7.83 6.45
CA ALA A 240 -19.37 7.24 5.27
C ALA A 240 -19.13 5.73 5.47
N GLN A 241 -18.72 5.33 6.68
CA GLN A 241 -18.52 3.91 7.02
C GLN A 241 -19.86 3.16 7.06
N ALA A 242 -20.92 3.75 7.61
CA ALA A 242 -22.25 3.16 7.57
C ALA A 242 -22.75 2.96 6.14
N LEU A 243 -22.53 3.96 5.27
CA LEU A 243 -22.86 3.89 3.85
C LEU A 243 -22.02 2.82 3.13
N ARG A 244 -20.72 2.72 3.43
CA ARG A 244 -19.83 1.70 2.91
C ARG A 244 -20.29 0.29 3.29
N VAL A 245 -20.66 0.08 4.54
CA VAL A 245 -21.20 -1.21 5.00
C VAL A 245 -22.50 -1.55 4.28
N ALA A 246 -23.42 -0.59 4.12
CA ALA A 246 -24.66 -0.80 3.42
C ALA A 246 -24.45 -1.18 1.95
N ILE A 247 -23.54 -0.49 1.24
CA ILE A 247 -23.19 -0.79 -0.15
C ILE A 247 -22.52 -2.17 -0.26
N LEU A 248 -21.61 -2.52 0.64
CA LEU A 248 -20.93 -3.83 0.64
C LEU A 248 -21.90 -4.99 0.89
N ARG A 249 -22.92 -4.82 1.75
CA ARG A 249 -24.00 -5.80 1.95
C ARG A 249 -24.77 -6.03 0.66
N GLU A 250 -25.13 -4.99 -0.06
CA GLU A 250 -25.81 -5.12 -1.35
C GLU A 250 -24.93 -5.81 -2.42
N LEU A 251 -23.59 -5.69 -2.30
CA LEU A 251 -22.64 -6.42 -3.16
C LEU A 251 -22.45 -7.88 -2.74
N GLY A 252 -23.16 -8.35 -1.69
CA GLY A 252 -23.07 -9.73 -1.19
C GLY A 252 -21.81 -10.02 -0.36
N VAL A 253 -21.17 -8.96 0.19
CA VAL A 253 -20.05 -9.11 1.10
C VAL A 253 -20.60 -9.23 2.52
N ASP A 254 -20.58 -10.47 3.08
CA ASP A 254 -20.90 -10.69 4.48
C ASP A 254 -19.81 -10.07 5.37
N LEU A 255 -20.24 -9.15 6.25
CA LEU A 255 -19.39 -8.50 7.25
C LEU A 255 -19.81 -9.01 8.64
N PRO A 256 -19.34 -10.18 9.10
CA PRO A 256 -19.68 -10.71 10.39
C PRO A 256 -19.17 -9.80 11.52
N GLY A 257 -20.09 -9.38 12.40
CA GLY A 257 -19.78 -8.54 13.57
C GLY A 257 -20.17 -7.06 13.45
N LEU A 258 -20.76 -6.61 12.33
CA LEU A 258 -21.36 -5.28 12.19
C LEU A 258 -22.88 -5.36 12.23
N GLU A 259 -23.46 -5.85 13.34
CA GLU A 259 -24.88 -5.67 13.62
C GLU A 259 -25.11 -4.22 14.03
N THR A 260 -26.08 -3.61 13.37
CA THR A 260 -26.47 -2.20 13.51
C THR A 260 -26.85 -1.89 14.94
N ALA A 261 -26.10 -1.00 15.59
CA ALA A 261 -26.69 -0.17 16.61
C ALA A 261 -27.68 0.78 15.93
N GLU A 262 -28.95 0.74 16.34
CA GLU A 262 -29.99 1.69 15.93
C GLU A 262 -29.48 3.13 16.12
N ALA A 263 -29.67 3.96 15.10
CA ALA A 263 -29.27 5.35 15.13
C ALA A 263 -29.99 6.08 16.28
N PRO A 264 -29.27 6.74 17.19
CA PRO A 264 -29.90 7.63 18.14
C PRO A 264 -30.37 8.90 17.45
N ALA A 265 -31.59 9.33 17.80
CA ALA A 265 -32.20 10.56 17.33
C ALA A 265 -31.35 11.80 17.69
N PRO A 266 -31.40 12.88 16.90
CA PRO A 266 -30.50 14.01 17.06
C PRO A 266 -30.86 14.81 18.34
N ALA A 267 -29.86 15.01 19.19
CA ALA A 267 -29.90 15.93 20.32
C ALA A 267 -29.47 17.36 19.90
N PRO A 268 -29.97 18.40 20.54
CA PRO A 268 -29.92 19.75 20.00
C PRO A 268 -28.55 20.43 20.12
N VAL A 269 -28.27 21.21 19.10
CA VAL A 269 -27.06 22.01 18.89
C VAL A 269 -26.87 23.05 19.98
N ALA A 270 -25.77 23.01 20.71
CA ALA A 270 -25.27 24.14 21.47
C ALA A 270 -24.16 24.85 20.70
N ARG A 271 -24.31 26.16 20.56
CA ARG A 271 -23.47 27.03 19.73
C ARG A 271 -22.04 27.17 20.24
N ALA A 272 -21.15 27.19 19.27
CA ALA A 272 -19.72 27.46 19.40
C ALA A 272 -19.43 28.81 20.09
N SER A 273 -18.38 28.80 20.90
CA SER A 273 -17.68 29.98 21.39
C SER A 273 -16.21 29.88 20.96
N ALA A 274 -15.80 30.96 20.31
CA ALA A 274 -14.48 31.42 19.93
C ALA A 274 -13.22 30.66 20.36
N ALA A 275 -12.29 30.55 19.39
CA ALA A 275 -10.91 30.15 19.57
C ALA A 275 -10.17 31.02 20.60
N PRO A 276 -9.33 30.44 21.46
CA PRO A 276 -8.33 31.20 22.18
C PRO A 276 -6.95 31.11 21.47
N ALA A 277 -6.30 32.27 21.48
CA ALA A 277 -4.95 32.52 21.03
C ALA A 277 -3.93 31.73 21.87
N ALA A 278 -2.78 31.46 21.25
CA ALA A 278 -1.64 30.81 21.84
C ALA A 278 -1.16 31.48 23.12
N SER A 279 -1.09 30.72 24.22
CA SER A 279 -0.21 30.99 25.35
C SER A 279 0.14 29.68 26.03
N GLY A 280 1.45 29.46 26.33
CA GLY A 280 2.03 28.22 26.79
C GLY A 280 1.47 27.71 28.13
N GLY A 281 1.53 26.37 28.29
CA GLY A 281 1.28 25.68 29.56
C GLY A 281 -0.01 24.86 29.62
N GLY A 282 -0.41 24.18 28.53
CA GLY A 282 -1.50 23.20 28.57
C GLY A 282 -1.05 21.86 29.15
N ALA A 283 -1.94 21.16 29.87
CA ALA A 283 -1.71 19.81 30.35
C ALA A 283 -1.35 18.85 29.19
N LEU A 284 -0.48 17.86 29.49
CA LEU A 284 -0.16 16.78 28.55
C LEU A 284 -1.35 15.83 28.42
N ASP A 285 -1.61 15.34 27.21
CA ASP A 285 -2.64 14.32 26.96
C ASP A 285 -2.09 12.91 27.22
N THR A 286 -0.77 12.75 27.10
CA THR A 286 -0.05 11.51 27.35
C THR A 286 1.47 11.79 27.49
N ASP A 287 2.24 10.85 28.07
CA ASP A 287 3.71 10.93 28.05
C ASP A 287 4.28 10.63 26.67
N VAL A 288 3.73 9.63 25.97
CA VAL A 288 4.22 9.19 24.65
C VAL A 288 3.09 9.06 23.64
N VAL A 289 3.23 9.66 22.47
CA VAL A 289 2.38 9.39 21.31
C VAL A 289 3.15 8.50 20.32
N ILE A 290 2.57 7.36 19.96
CA ILE A 290 3.08 6.44 18.94
C ILE A 290 2.22 6.64 17.68
N VAL A 291 2.82 7.06 16.57
CA VAL A 291 2.15 7.27 15.30
C VAL A 291 2.34 6.03 14.42
N GLY A 292 1.29 5.22 14.29
CA GLY A 292 1.26 3.96 13.55
C GLY A 292 1.08 2.75 14.45
N GLY A 293 -0.03 2.00 14.25
CA GLY A 293 -0.38 0.77 14.97
C GLY A 293 0.11 -0.51 14.28
N GLY A 294 1.03 -0.41 13.33
CA GLY A 294 1.70 -1.56 12.72
C GLY A 294 2.63 -2.28 13.71
N PRO A 295 3.35 -3.35 13.30
CA PRO A 295 4.13 -4.17 14.22
C PRO A 295 5.08 -3.40 15.14
N ALA A 296 5.82 -2.40 14.63
CA ALA A 296 6.73 -1.61 15.45
C ALA A 296 6.00 -0.83 16.55
N GLY A 297 4.89 -0.16 16.20
CA GLY A 297 4.11 0.62 17.15
C GLY A 297 3.37 -0.24 18.17
N ALA A 298 2.78 -1.36 17.74
CA ALA A 298 2.07 -2.28 18.60
C ALA A 298 3.04 -2.97 19.60
N ILE A 299 4.20 -3.44 19.14
CA ILE A 299 5.25 -4.02 19.99
C ILE A 299 5.74 -2.98 21.02
N LEU A 300 6.03 -1.76 20.56
CA LEU A 300 6.44 -0.67 21.45
C LEU A 300 5.38 -0.37 22.50
N GLY A 301 4.10 -0.26 22.07
CA GLY A 301 2.98 -0.05 22.96
C GLY A 301 2.89 -1.13 24.04
N ALA A 302 3.01 -2.41 23.67
CA ALA A 302 3.00 -3.51 24.63
C ALA A 302 4.13 -3.40 25.65
N TYR A 303 5.35 -3.04 25.23
CA TYR A 303 6.46 -2.79 26.16
C TYR A 303 6.20 -1.61 27.09
N LEU A 304 5.68 -0.50 26.58
CA LEU A 304 5.41 0.69 27.38
C LEU A 304 4.27 0.45 28.38
N ALA A 305 3.21 -0.28 27.97
CA ALA A 305 2.13 -0.70 28.86
C ALA A 305 2.65 -1.53 30.03
N ARG A 306 3.49 -2.53 29.75
CA ARG A 306 4.12 -3.36 30.79
C ARG A 306 5.06 -2.57 31.72
N ALA A 307 5.65 -1.50 31.22
CA ALA A 307 6.50 -0.59 32.01
C ALA A 307 5.68 0.48 32.76
N GLY A 308 4.36 0.50 32.64
CA GLY A 308 3.48 1.50 33.28
C GLY A 308 3.65 2.91 32.72
N VAL A 309 4.15 3.08 31.49
CA VAL A 309 4.29 4.37 30.82
C VAL A 309 2.98 4.74 30.15
N ASP A 310 2.45 5.93 30.44
CA ASP A 310 1.24 6.42 29.75
C ASP A 310 1.54 6.73 28.30
N HIS A 311 0.77 6.10 27.38
CA HIS A 311 0.99 6.26 25.96
C HIS A 311 -0.30 6.07 25.16
N LEU A 312 -0.30 6.64 23.94
CA LEU A 312 -1.39 6.59 22.98
C LEU A 312 -0.85 6.15 21.62
N ILE A 313 -1.42 5.09 21.06
CA ILE A 313 -1.16 4.63 19.69
C ILE A 313 -2.24 5.22 18.78
N LEU A 314 -1.82 5.93 17.73
CA LEU A 314 -2.70 6.49 16.70
C LEU A 314 -2.43 5.80 15.37
N ASP A 315 -3.43 5.17 14.77
CA ASP A 315 -3.31 4.62 13.41
C ASP A 315 -4.40 5.18 12.50
N LYS A 316 -4.00 5.56 11.28
CA LYS A 316 -4.93 6.04 10.25
C LYS A 316 -5.83 4.95 9.67
N ALA A 317 -5.40 3.70 9.74
CA ALA A 317 -6.16 2.55 9.29
C ALA A 317 -6.96 1.94 10.45
N VAL A 318 -8.01 1.21 10.10
CA VAL A 318 -8.71 0.29 11.00
C VAL A 318 -8.25 -1.12 10.65
N HIS A 319 -7.81 -1.87 11.63
CA HIS A 319 -7.39 -3.27 11.44
C HIS A 319 -8.61 -4.21 11.46
N PRO A 320 -8.54 -5.36 10.77
CA PRO A 320 -7.41 -5.88 9.99
C PRO A 320 -7.23 -5.16 8.65
N ARG A 321 -5.97 -4.99 8.21
CA ARG A 321 -5.62 -4.41 6.91
C ARG A 321 -4.56 -5.25 6.19
N PRO A 322 -4.64 -5.42 4.86
CA PRO A 322 -3.62 -6.17 4.12
C PRO A 322 -2.27 -5.46 4.18
N HIS A 323 -1.21 -6.25 4.29
CA HIS A 323 0.17 -5.78 4.23
C HIS A 323 1.07 -6.91 3.71
N VAL A 324 2.23 -6.57 3.12
CA VAL A 324 3.25 -7.53 2.70
C VAL A 324 4.32 -7.71 3.78
N GLY A 325 5.10 -8.83 3.71
CA GLY A 325 6.15 -9.14 4.68
C GLY A 325 5.72 -10.23 5.66
N GLU A 326 5.47 -11.44 5.09
CA GLU A 326 4.75 -12.54 5.75
C GLU A 326 5.66 -13.54 6.46
N SER A 327 6.99 -13.39 6.39
CA SER A 327 7.93 -14.34 6.96
C SER A 327 8.71 -13.72 8.13
N LEU A 328 8.65 -14.35 9.29
CA LEU A 328 9.35 -13.91 10.50
C LEU A 328 10.75 -14.55 10.61
N LEU A 329 11.63 -13.92 11.37
CA LEU A 329 12.95 -14.46 11.78
C LEU A 329 12.90 -14.96 13.21
N CYS A 330 13.75 -15.94 13.54
CA CYS A 330 13.79 -16.53 14.87
C CYS A 330 14.11 -15.48 15.98
N ALA A 331 14.92 -14.48 15.68
CA ALA A 331 15.24 -13.42 16.63
C ALA A 331 14.00 -12.64 17.13
N THR A 332 12.95 -12.54 16.30
CA THR A 332 11.70 -11.86 16.70
C THR A 332 10.93 -12.60 17.78
N THR A 333 11.13 -13.93 17.90
CA THR A 333 10.44 -14.73 18.91
C THR A 333 10.81 -14.37 20.34
N ARG A 334 12.05 -13.89 20.56
CA ARG A 334 12.48 -13.31 21.83
C ARG A 334 11.62 -12.11 22.23
N VAL A 335 11.42 -11.18 21.29
CA VAL A 335 10.60 -9.98 21.49
C VAL A 335 9.16 -10.36 21.82
N PHE A 336 8.58 -11.30 21.06
CA PHE A 336 7.21 -11.76 21.31
C PHE A 336 7.07 -12.48 22.67
N ARG A 337 8.10 -13.19 23.13
CA ARG A 337 8.11 -13.76 24.48
C ARG A 337 8.15 -12.68 25.54
N GLU A 338 9.00 -11.66 25.38
CA GLU A 338 9.13 -10.56 26.33
C GLU A 338 7.84 -9.75 26.53
N ILE A 339 6.97 -9.71 25.51
CA ILE A 339 5.66 -9.05 25.56
C ILE A 339 4.49 -10.02 25.76
N ASP A 340 4.72 -11.31 26.07
CA ASP A 340 3.73 -12.38 26.26
C ASP A 340 2.82 -12.63 25.03
N PHE A 341 3.35 -12.47 23.81
CA PHE A 341 2.58 -12.65 22.56
C PHE A 341 2.78 -14.04 21.92
N LEU A 342 3.67 -14.89 22.44
CA LEU A 342 3.96 -16.20 21.83
C LEU A 342 2.74 -17.12 21.76
N ASP A 343 1.92 -17.15 22.81
CA ASP A 343 0.70 -18.00 22.85
C ASP A 343 -0.28 -17.63 21.71
N ALA A 344 -0.38 -16.35 21.38
CA ALA A 344 -1.20 -15.90 20.26
C ALA A 344 -0.65 -16.39 18.92
N LEU A 345 0.68 -16.49 18.75
CA LEU A 345 1.29 -17.10 17.57
C LEU A 345 1.08 -18.60 17.50
N GLU A 346 1.24 -19.32 18.61
CA GLU A 346 1.04 -20.78 18.67
C GLU A 346 -0.41 -21.18 18.39
N THR A 347 -1.36 -20.41 18.89
CA THR A 347 -2.80 -20.70 18.73
C THR A 347 -3.44 -20.04 17.52
N GLY A 348 -2.76 -19.06 16.90
CA GLY A 348 -3.29 -18.26 15.78
C GLY A 348 -3.40 -19.01 14.43
N GLY A 349 -2.96 -20.27 14.36
CA GLY A 349 -3.03 -21.08 13.14
C GLY A 349 -2.04 -20.64 12.06
N TYR A 350 -0.95 -19.99 12.45
CA TYR A 350 0.13 -19.60 11.55
C TYR A 350 1.05 -20.77 11.20
N VAL A 351 1.62 -20.76 9.99
CA VAL A 351 2.53 -21.83 9.53
C VAL A 351 3.88 -21.69 10.23
N ARG A 352 4.38 -22.79 10.81
CA ARG A 352 5.71 -22.81 11.45
C ARG A 352 6.82 -22.88 10.39
N LYS A 353 7.74 -21.93 10.44
CA LYS A 353 8.90 -21.84 9.58
C LYS A 353 10.11 -22.47 10.25
N HIS A 354 10.48 -23.68 9.84
CA HIS A 354 11.60 -24.44 10.42
C HIS A 354 12.95 -24.20 9.71
N GLY A 355 12.97 -23.43 8.62
CA GLY A 355 14.19 -23.19 7.86
C GLY A 355 13.97 -22.37 6.62
N ALA A 356 15.00 -22.31 5.81
CA ALA A 356 14.97 -21.69 4.50
C ALA A 356 15.64 -22.60 3.45
N LEU A 357 15.12 -22.60 2.23
CA LEU A 357 15.61 -23.38 1.11
C LEU A 357 16.02 -22.43 -0.02
N TRP A 358 17.22 -22.59 -0.54
CA TRP A 358 17.68 -21.86 -1.70
C TRP A 358 17.76 -22.75 -2.92
N THR A 359 17.31 -22.25 -4.06
CA THR A 359 17.54 -22.87 -5.37
C THR A 359 18.21 -21.86 -6.31
N HIS A 360 19.04 -22.34 -7.18
CA HIS A 360 19.63 -21.55 -8.25
C HIS A 360 19.03 -21.97 -9.59
N HIS A 361 18.74 -21.02 -10.48
CA HIS A 361 18.08 -21.29 -11.76
C HIS A 361 18.83 -22.31 -12.65
N ALA A 362 20.17 -22.37 -12.54
CA ALA A 362 21.03 -23.27 -13.30
C ALA A 362 21.40 -24.55 -12.54
N GLU A 363 21.04 -24.72 -11.27
CA GLU A 363 21.44 -25.86 -10.43
C GLU A 363 20.24 -26.69 -9.99
N ALA A 364 20.37 -28.02 -10.05
CA ALA A 364 19.28 -28.94 -9.75
C ALA A 364 19.11 -29.18 -8.25
N THR A 365 20.15 -28.97 -7.42
CA THR A 365 20.14 -29.35 -6.00
C THR A 365 19.86 -28.14 -5.11
N PRO A 366 18.76 -28.14 -4.35
CA PRO A 366 18.48 -27.07 -3.41
C PRO A 366 19.41 -27.14 -2.19
N ILE A 367 19.76 -25.98 -1.62
CA ILE A 367 20.53 -25.84 -0.40
C ILE A 367 19.57 -25.55 0.75
N ALA A 368 19.52 -26.45 1.73
CA ALA A 368 18.64 -26.34 2.89
C ALA A 368 19.39 -25.83 4.11
N LEU A 369 18.81 -24.83 4.79
CA LEU A 369 19.27 -24.32 6.08
C LEU A 369 18.17 -24.53 7.12
N PRO A 370 18.22 -25.61 7.92
CA PRO A 370 17.33 -25.76 9.07
C PRO A 370 17.72 -24.75 10.16
N PHE A 371 16.69 -24.15 10.78
CA PHE A 371 16.90 -23.31 11.94
C PHE A 371 17.29 -24.11 13.17
N GLN A 372 17.97 -23.46 14.10
CA GLN A 372 18.40 -24.08 15.35
C GLN A 372 18.12 -23.11 16.52
N PRO A 373 17.96 -23.64 17.75
CA PRO A 373 17.93 -22.80 18.92
C PRO A 373 19.24 -22.00 19.04
N ILE A 374 19.11 -20.75 19.51
CA ILE A 374 20.26 -19.89 19.84
C ILE A 374 20.09 -19.44 21.30
N PRO A 375 20.39 -20.30 22.28
CA PRO A 375 20.09 -20.03 23.70
C PRO A 375 20.76 -18.76 24.22
N ARG A 376 21.95 -18.40 23.71
CA ARG A 376 22.66 -17.15 24.06
C ARG A 376 21.86 -15.88 23.68
N LEU A 377 20.85 -16.01 22.83
CA LEU A 377 19.95 -14.95 22.40
C LEU A 377 18.56 -15.05 23.04
N GLY A 378 18.33 -16.05 23.90
CA GLY A 378 17.00 -16.38 24.40
C GLY A 378 16.07 -16.99 23.34
N ILE A 379 16.63 -17.51 22.24
CA ILE A 379 15.86 -18.21 21.20
C ILE A 379 15.96 -19.72 21.48
N GLU A 380 14.89 -20.27 22.05
CA GLU A 380 14.87 -21.68 22.51
C GLU A 380 14.33 -22.62 21.46
N GLN A 381 13.44 -22.16 20.59
CA GLN A 381 12.82 -22.97 19.54
C GLN A 381 13.56 -22.86 18.21
N PRO A 382 13.65 -23.96 17.43
CA PRO A 382 14.26 -24.00 16.10
C PRO A 382 13.27 -23.61 14.99
N TRP A 383 12.31 -22.72 15.25
CA TRP A 383 11.33 -22.26 14.26
C TRP A 383 10.91 -20.81 14.53
N SER A 384 10.31 -20.21 13.52
CA SER A 384 9.59 -18.97 13.55
C SER A 384 8.22 -19.20 12.87
N TRP A 385 7.57 -18.16 12.31
CA TRP A 385 6.27 -18.30 11.67
C TRP A 385 6.22 -17.59 10.31
N HIS A 386 5.37 -18.13 9.44
CA HIS A 386 4.80 -17.39 8.32
C HIS A 386 3.41 -16.91 8.73
N VAL A 387 3.13 -15.65 8.47
CA VAL A 387 1.91 -14.99 8.97
C VAL A 387 1.13 -14.29 7.85
N ASP A 388 -0.18 -14.42 7.90
CA ASP A 388 -1.05 -13.46 7.24
C ASP A 388 -0.97 -12.14 7.99
N ARG A 389 -0.38 -11.14 7.36
CA ARG A 389 -0.10 -9.84 7.97
C ARG A 389 -1.37 -9.10 8.39
N SER A 390 -2.49 -9.30 7.72
CA SER A 390 -3.74 -8.66 8.13
C SER A 390 -4.19 -9.15 9.50
N ARG A 391 -4.18 -10.46 9.71
CA ARG A 391 -4.53 -11.10 10.98
C ARG A 391 -3.47 -10.89 12.05
N PHE A 392 -2.20 -10.98 11.67
CA PHE A 392 -1.07 -10.84 12.61
C PHE A 392 -0.97 -9.42 13.16
N ASP A 393 -1.03 -8.39 12.29
CA ASP A 393 -0.93 -6.99 12.71
C ASP A 393 -2.10 -6.61 13.63
N ASP A 394 -3.33 -7.06 13.31
CA ASP A 394 -4.50 -6.86 14.17
C ASP A 394 -4.34 -7.56 15.53
N ALA A 395 -3.97 -8.84 15.53
CA ALA A 395 -3.78 -9.58 16.78
C ALA A 395 -2.73 -8.91 17.68
N LEU A 396 -1.65 -8.40 17.10
CA LEU A 396 -0.57 -7.71 17.83
C LEU A 396 -1.06 -6.37 18.40
N LEU A 397 -1.83 -5.60 17.64
CA LEU A 397 -2.40 -4.32 18.10
C LEU A 397 -3.44 -4.54 19.21
N ARG A 398 -4.33 -5.54 19.07
CA ARG A 398 -5.28 -5.93 20.13
C ARG A 398 -4.54 -6.43 21.39
N HIS A 399 -3.43 -7.14 21.22
CA HIS A 399 -2.59 -7.55 22.34
C HIS A 399 -2.01 -6.34 23.08
N ALA A 400 -1.46 -5.35 22.37
CA ALA A 400 -0.97 -4.11 23.00
C ALA A 400 -2.08 -3.39 23.78
N ALA A 401 -3.29 -3.31 23.20
CA ALA A 401 -4.46 -2.75 23.88
C ALA A 401 -4.83 -3.53 25.15
N ALA A 402 -4.80 -4.88 25.10
CA ALA A 402 -5.08 -5.74 26.25
C ALA A 402 -4.02 -5.61 27.34
N GLN A 403 -2.76 -5.28 27.01
CA GLN A 403 -1.69 -4.97 27.96
C GLN A 403 -1.83 -3.57 28.58
N GLY A 404 -2.71 -2.71 28.08
CA GLY A 404 -2.99 -1.37 28.62
C GLY A 404 -2.62 -0.20 27.72
N SER A 405 -2.24 -0.44 26.46
CA SER A 405 -2.07 0.64 25.48
C SER A 405 -3.41 1.28 25.16
N ARG A 406 -3.47 2.62 25.16
CA ARG A 406 -4.59 3.33 24.54
C ARG A 406 -4.40 3.33 23.03
N VAL A 407 -5.41 2.90 22.27
CA VAL A 407 -5.36 2.77 20.81
C VAL A 407 -6.53 3.52 20.19
N GLU A 408 -6.23 4.42 19.25
CA GLU A 408 -7.22 5.11 18.43
C GLU A 408 -6.94 4.77 16.96
N GLU A 409 -7.84 4.03 16.34
CA GLU A 409 -7.80 3.67 14.91
C GLU A 409 -8.65 4.61 14.08
N GLY A 410 -8.35 4.75 12.78
CA GLY A 410 -9.02 5.69 11.88
C GLY A 410 -8.61 7.16 12.11
N VAL A 411 -7.57 7.41 12.91
CA VAL A 411 -7.09 8.75 13.26
C VAL A 411 -5.87 9.13 12.43
N GLN A 412 -6.04 10.10 11.54
CA GLN A 412 -4.98 10.59 10.68
C GLN A 412 -4.09 11.62 11.40
N VAL A 413 -2.86 11.23 11.71
CA VAL A 413 -1.84 12.22 12.11
C VAL A 413 -1.35 12.96 10.87
N GLU A 414 -1.51 14.29 10.84
CA GLU A 414 -1.09 15.13 9.72
C GLU A 414 0.39 15.50 9.81
N ARG A 415 0.85 15.86 11.00
CA ARG A 415 2.24 16.26 11.26
C ARG A 415 2.59 16.16 12.74
N VAL A 416 3.87 16.16 13.03
CA VAL A 416 4.40 16.41 14.38
C VAL A 416 4.48 17.91 14.59
N GLU A 417 3.96 18.39 15.73
CA GLU A 417 4.07 19.80 16.12
C GLU A 417 5.43 20.01 16.79
N LEU A 418 6.19 20.94 16.24
CA LEU A 418 7.53 21.28 16.71
C LEU A 418 7.54 22.72 17.22
N ASP A 419 8.34 23.00 18.28
CA ASP A 419 8.61 24.37 18.69
C ASP A 419 9.71 25.04 17.82
N GLU A 420 10.03 26.29 18.14
CA GLU A 420 11.04 27.08 17.41
C GLU A 420 12.46 26.47 17.45
N THR A 421 12.74 25.58 18.40
CA THR A 421 14.01 24.85 18.54
C THR A 421 14.04 23.54 17.77
N GLY A 422 12.90 23.11 17.22
CA GLY A 422 12.72 21.82 16.55
C GLY A 422 12.40 20.66 17.50
N ARG A 423 12.06 20.92 18.76
CA ARG A 423 11.61 19.92 19.74
C ARG A 423 10.15 19.56 19.48
N ALA A 424 9.81 18.28 19.53
CA ALA A 424 8.44 17.82 19.41
C ALA A 424 7.62 18.17 20.68
N LEU A 425 6.41 18.70 20.43
CA LEU A 425 5.43 19.07 21.45
C LEU A 425 4.22 18.10 21.45
N GLY A 426 4.09 17.28 20.43
CA GLY A 426 2.96 16.38 20.21
C GLY A 426 2.67 16.22 18.72
N VAL A 427 1.45 15.83 18.38
CA VAL A 427 1.02 15.60 17.00
C VAL A 427 -0.29 16.34 16.70
N ILE A 428 -0.43 16.83 15.49
CA ILE A 428 -1.69 17.32 14.96
C ILE A 428 -2.43 16.15 14.32
N VAL A 429 -3.59 15.83 14.88
CA VAL A 429 -4.51 14.83 14.32
C VAL A 429 -5.67 15.52 13.64
N ARG A 430 -6.17 14.91 12.58
CA ARG A 430 -7.36 15.33 11.87
C ARG A 430 -8.53 14.41 12.21
N GLU A 431 -9.59 14.99 12.68
CA GLU A 431 -10.88 14.34 12.95
C GLU A 431 -11.96 15.05 12.12
N GLY A 432 -12.27 14.54 10.92
CA GLY A 432 -13.14 15.24 9.97
C GLY A 432 -12.52 16.57 9.50
N GLU A 433 -13.21 17.70 9.71
CA GLU A 433 -12.69 19.06 9.44
C GLU A 433 -11.91 19.64 10.62
N ALA A 434 -12.07 19.08 11.80
CA ALA A 434 -11.41 19.57 13.00
C ALA A 434 -9.95 19.07 13.08
N ARG A 435 -9.09 19.93 13.59
CA ARG A 435 -7.72 19.58 13.95
C ARG A 435 -7.58 19.66 15.47
N ARG A 436 -7.00 18.62 16.04
CA ARG A 436 -6.71 18.54 17.46
C ARG A 436 -5.21 18.35 17.68
N LEU A 437 -4.62 19.11 18.58
CA LEU A 437 -3.27 18.85 19.05
C LEU A 437 -3.34 17.80 20.18
N VAL A 438 -2.66 16.69 20.02
CA VAL A 438 -2.38 15.72 21.08
C VAL A 438 -0.98 16.03 21.62
N ARG A 439 -0.94 16.59 22.84
CA ARG A 439 0.30 16.98 23.50
C ARG A 439 0.97 15.79 24.16
N ALA A 440 2.28 15.63 23.90
CA ALA A 440 3.08 14.57 24.49
C ALA A 440 4.49 15.07 24.82
N ARG A 441 5.13 14.41 25.76
CA ARG A 441 6.56 14.64 26.06
C ARG A 441 7.45 14.07 24.95
N LEU A 442 6.97 12.99 24.31
CA LEU A 442 7.69 12.26 23.27
C LEU A 442 6.76 11.81 22.15
N VAL A 443 7.19 11.94 20.92
CA VAL A 443 6.53 11.42 19.73
C VAL A 443 7.37 10.31 19.11
N VAL A 444 6.76 9.16 18.85
CA VAL A 444 7.40 8.04 18.15
C VAL A 444 6.78 7.87 16.76
N ASP A 445 7.59 8.04 15.73
CA ASP A 445 7.18 7.74 14.36
C ASP A 445 7.34 6.23 14.08
N ALA A 446 6.21 5.52 14.05
CA ALA A 446 6.07 4.12 13.68
C ALA A 446 5.23 3.96 12.40
N THR A 447 5.19 5.01 11.55
CA THR A 447 4.33 5.05 10.34
C THR A 447 4.83 4.14 9.20
N GLY A 448 5.86 3.33 9.47
CA GLY A 448 6.43 2.44 8.49
C GLY A 448 6.98 3.21 7.28
N ARG A 449 6.71 2.72 6.06
CA ARG A 449 7.16 3.36 4.81
C ARG A 449 6.56 4.75 4.57
N GLY A 450 5.51 5.13 5.32
CA GLY A 450 4.92 6.48 5.30
C GLY A 450 5.90 7.57 5.78
N THR A 451 6.81 7.22 6.69
CA THR A 451 7.92 8.08 7.15
C THR A 451 7.50 9.52 7.48
N LEU A 452 6.56 9.70 8.43
CA LEU A 452 5.97 11.00 8.76
C LEU A 452 7.04 12.05 9.08
N LEU A 453 7.87 11.82 10.11
CA LEU A 453 8.96 12.71 10.50
C LEU A 453 10.06 12.77 9.44
N GLY A 454 10.40 11.63 8.84
CA GLY A 454 11.39 11.56 7.77
C GLY A 454 11.04 12.44 6.58
N SER A 455 9.76 12.52 6.23
CA SER A 455 9.22 13.39 5.17
C SER A 455 9.11 14.84 5.64
N GLN A 456 8.57 15.09 6.84
CA GLN A 456 8.37 16.43 7.38
C GLN A 456 9.71 17.17 7.58
N LEU A 457 10.74 16.48 8.06
CA LEU A 457 12.07 17.04 8.33
C LEU A 457 13.06 16.85 7.17
N HIS A 458 12.59 16.33 6.02
CA HIS A 458 13.43 16.12 4.82
C HIS A 458 14.66 15.23 5.06
N MET A 459 14.58 14.29 6.01
CA MET A 459 15.70 13.42 6.42
C MET A 459 15.82 12.13 5.60
N LYS A 460 14.81 11.80 4.79
CA LYS A 460 14.75 10.56 4.01
C LYS A 460 15.72 10.61 2.83
N ARG A 461 16.64 9.65 2.75
CA ARG A 461 17.60 9.46 1.66
C ARG A 461 17.38 8.10 1.03
N ASN A 462 17.01 8.07 -0.25
CA ASN A 462 16.90 6.83 -1.00
C ASN A 462 18.29 6.19 -1.17
N ASP A 463 18.36 4.86 -1.05
CA ASP A 463 19.61 4.12 -1.27
C ASP A 463 19.78 3.83 -2.77
N PRO A 464 20.77 4.43 -3.45
CA PRO A 464 20.96 4.25 -4.89
C PRO A 464 21.43 2.83 -5.24
N ALA A 465 21.98 2.08 -4.27
CA ALA A 465 22.46 0.72 -4.46
C ALA A 465 21.31 -0.31 -4.50
N PHE A 466 20.11 0.04 -4.01
CA PHE A 466 18.98 -0.86 -3.90
C PHE A 466 17.74 -0.25 -4.58
N ARG A 467 17.64 -0.45 -5.88
CA ARG A 467 16.53 0.03 -6.72
C ARG A 467 15.66 -1.12 -7.20
N GLN A 468 15.25 -1.98 -6.25
CA GLN A 468 14.46 -3.16 -6.54
C GLN A 468 12.98 -2.85 -6.71
N PHE A 469 12.35 -3.75 -7.44
CA PHE A 469 10.93 -3.80 -7.69
C PHE A 469 10.43 -5.24 -7.49
N ALA A 470 9.23 -5.41 -6.96
CA ALA A 470 8.61 -6.71 -6.76
C ALA A 470 7.23 -6.79 -7.43
N VAL A 471 6.92 -7.95 -8.00
CA VAL A 471 5.57 -8.35 -8.40
C VAL A 471 5.22 -9.61 -7.62
N HIS A 472 4.10 -9.61 -6.91
CA HIS A 472 3.75 -10.72 -6.02
C HIS A 472 2.24 -10.94 -5.91
N GLY A 473 1.86 -12.09 -5.39
CA GLY A 473 0.49 -12.44 -5.08
C GLY A 473 0.39 -13.73 -4.27
N TRP A 474 -0.83 -14.07 -3.87
CA TRP A 474 -1.12 -15.35 -3.23
C TRP A 474 -1.70 -16.32 -4.24
N PHE A 475 -1.29 -17.59 -4.13
CA PHE A 475 -1.64 -18.65 -5.05
C PHE A 475 -2.06 -19.89 -4.29
N GLU A 476 -3.03 -20.63 -4.83
CA GLU A 476 -3.34 -22.01 -4.46
C GLU A 476 -2.66 -22.99 -5.43
N GLY A 477 -2.48 -24.24 -4.99
CA GLY A 477 -1.93 -25.29 -5.85
C GLY A 477 -0.43 -25.17 -6.16
N VAL A 478 0.32 -24.36 -5.41
CA VAL A 478 1.79 -24.27 -5.53
C VAL A 478 2.42 -25.54 -4.96
N ASP A 479 3.31 -26.18 -5.73
CA ASP A 479 4.10 -27.30 -5.24
C ASP A 479 5.17 -26.79 -4.25
N ARG A 480 5.04 -27.19 -2.99
CA ARG A 480 5.96 -26.84 -1.90
C ARG A 480 7.13 -27.82 -1.74
N GLY A 481 7.26 -28.78 -2.66
CA GLY A 481 8.32 -29.77 -2.68
C GLY A 481 8.16 -30.86 -1.61
N ALA A 482 9.29 -31.33 -1.06
CA ALA A 482 9.30 -32.41 -0.09
C ALA A 482 8.57 -32.03 1.21
N ALA A 483 7.82 -32.98 1.79
CA ALA A 483 7.06 -32.77 3.02
C ALA A 483 7.91 -32.21 4.19
N ALA A 484 9.17 -32.55 4.26
CA ALA A 484 10.11 -32.07 5.29
C ALA A 484 10.44 -30.58 5.18
N THR A 485 10.24 -29.96 4.02
CA THR A 485 10.56 -28.54 3.75
C THR A 485 9.37 -27.76 3.20
N ALA A 486 8.20 -28.37 3.14
CA ALA A 486 7.00 -27.77 2.56
C ALA A 486 6.49 -26.52 3.32
N GLU A 487 6.87 -26.38 4.59
CA GLU A 487 6.55 -25.23 5.43
C GLU A 487 7.70 -24.22 5.53
N TRP A 488 8.81 -24.42 4.80
CA TRP A 488 9.93 -23.50 4.80
C TRP A 488 9.72 -22.36 3.80
N ILE A 489 10.44 -21.26 3.99
CA ILE A 489 10.57 -20.28 2.92
C ILE A 489 11.49 -20.82 1.83
N HIS A 490 11.08 -20.73 0.57
CA HIS A 490 11.94 -21.02 -0.57
C HIS A 490 12.37 -19.71 -1.22
N VAL A 491 13.66 -19.58 -1.46
CA VAL A 491 14.28 -18.44 -2.17
C VAL A 491 14.88 -18.97 -3.46
N HIS A 492 14.41 -18.48 -4.58
CA HIS A 492 14.86 -18.86 -5.91
C HIS A 492 15.76 -17.78 -6.48
N VAL A 493 17.03 -18.07 -6.73
CA VAL A 493 17.93 -17.18 -7.48
C VAL A 493 17.56 -17.27 -8.95
N LEU A 494 17.15 -16.17 -9.54
CA LEU A 494 16.75 -16.08 -10.94
C LEU A 494 17.89 -15.59 -11.83
N PRO A 495 17.82 -15.82 -13.15
CA PRO A 495 18.84 -15.30 -14.08
C PRO A 495 18.80 -13.77 -14.15
N GLY A 496 19.99 -13.17 -14.17
CA GLY A 496 20.21 -11.73 -14.27
C GLY A 496 20.50 -11.03 -12.94
N PRO A 497 20.98 -9.78 -13.01
CA PRO A 497 21.47 -9.07 -11.85
C PRO A 497 20.36 -8.85 -10.82
N ARG A 498 20.63 -9.22 -9.56
CA ARG A 498 19.77 -9.00 -8.38
C ARG A 498 18.34 -9.53 -8.53
N ALA A 499 18.15 -10.58 -9.36
CA ALA A 499 16.85 -11.18 -9.59
C ALA A 499 16.67 -12.43 -8.70
N TRP A 500 15.55 -12.49 -7.99
CA TRP A 500 15.19 -13.60 -7.13
C TRP A 500 13.68 -13.69 -6.94
N ALA A 501 13.21 -14.81 -6.41
CA ALA A 501 11.81 -14.97 -6.06
C ALA A 501 11.67 -15.62 -4.69
N TRP A 502 10.57 -15.29 -4.00
CA TRP A 502 10.16 -15.98 -2.78
C TRP A 502 8.97 -16.89 -3.02
N GLN A 503 8.89 -17.95 -2.22
CA GLN A 503 7.74 -18.82 -2.08
C GLN A 503 7.54 -19.04 -0.57
N ILE A 504 6.46 -18.52 -0.01
CA ILE A 504 6.17 -18.49 1.42
C ILE A 504 4.80 -19.13 1.67
N PRO A 505 4.72 -20.27 2.36
CA PRO A 505 3.46 -20.88 2.77
C PRO A 505 2.72 -20.00 3.79
N ILE A 506 1.51 -19.55 3.48
CA ILE A 506 0.71 -18.68 4.37
C ILE A 506 -0.34 -19.50 5.15
N SER A 507 -0.92 -20.49 4.49
CA SER A 507 -1.88 -21.45 5.08
C SER A 507 -1.69 -22.83 4.43
N ALA A 508 -2.57 -23.78 4.74
CA ALA A 508 -2.56 -25.09 4.08
C ALA A 508 -2.75 -24.95 2.56
N GLU A 509 -3.61 -24.03 2.12
CA GLU A 509 -3.94 -23.83 0.70
C GLU A 509 -3.16 -22.69 0.04
N ALA A 510 -2.89 -21.59 0.77
CA ALA A 510 -2.33 -20.37 0.20
C ALA A 510 -0.80 -20.31 0.33
N THR A 511 -0.13 -19.96 -0.76
CA THR A 511 1.31 -19.65 -0.82
C THR A 511 1.51 -18.27 -1.42
N SER A 512 2.24 -17.40 -0.73
CA SER A 512 2.73 -16.13 -1.28
C SER A 512 3.91 -16.40 -2.19
N VAL A 513 3.85 -15.92 -3.42
CA VAL A 513 4.96 -15.99 -4.38
C VAL A 513 5.19 -14.60 -4.95
N GLY A 514 6.45 -14.19 -4.96
CA GLY A 514 6.80 -12.90 -5.55
C GLY A 514 8.16 -12.93 -6.20
N VAL A 515 8.31 -12.12 -7.24
CA VAL A 515 9.52 -11.94 -8.03
C VAL A 515 10.08 -10.56 -7.78
N VAL A 516 11.36 -10.48 -7.49
CA VAL A 516 12.13 -9.24 -7.29
C VAL A 516 13.17 -9.09 -8.37
N CYS A 517 13.34 -7.90 -8.90
CA CYS A 517 14.40 -7.55 -9.84
C CYS A 517 14.78 -6.07 -9.71
N ASP A 518 15.87 -5.67 -10.37
CA ASP A 518 16.20 -4.25 -10.48
C ASP A 518 15.11 -3.47 -11.23
N ALA A 519 14.80 -2.27 -10.76
CA ALA A 519 13.77 -1.41 -11.34
C ALA A 519 14.02 -1.11 -12.83
N ASP A 520 15.26 -1.12 -13.28
CA ASP A 520 15.62 -0.89 -14.68
C ASP A 520 15.23 -2.07 -15.60
N ARG A 521 15.02 -3.26 -15.04
CA ARG A 521 14.51 -4.45 -15.74
C ARG A 521 13.00 -4.57 -15.72
N PHE A 522 12.35 -3.84 -14.82
CA PHE A 522 10.89 -3.84 -14.79
C PHE A 522 10.38 -3.27 -16.11
N PRO A 523 9.42 -3.92 -16.74
CA PRO A 523 8.87 -3.48 -18.00
C PRO A 523 8.52 -1.99 -17.95
N LYS A 524 8.98 -1.24 -18.94
CA LYS A 524 8.60 0.17 -19.13
C LYS A 524 7.08 0.23 -19.19
N ALA A 525 6.51 1.26 -18.60
CA ALA A 525 5.07 1.47 -18.47
C ALA A 525 4.28 0.98 -19.70
N GLY A 526 3.43 -0.05 -19.50
CA GLY A 526 2.66 -0.70 -20.56
C GLY A 526 2.68 -2.22 -20.50
N ASP A 527 3.67 -2.82 -19.84
CA ASP A 527 3.76 -4.27 -19.76
C ASP A 527 2.89 -4.81 -18.61
N ASP A 528 2.23 -5.91 -18.88
CA ASP A 528 1.35 -6.61 -17.95
C ASP A 528 2.19 -7.22 -16.80
N PRO A 529 1.89 -6.92 -15.51
CA PRO A 529 2.56 -7.57 -14.39
C PRO A 529 2.44 -9.09 -14.43
N ALA A 530 1.34 -9.61 -14.96
CA ALA A 530 1.14 -11.04 -15.08
C ALA A 530 2.07 -11.64 -16.14
N ALA A 531 2.27 -10.98 -17.26
CA ALA A 531 3.23 -11.41 -18.27
C ALA A 531 4.67 -11.39 -17.74
N PHE A 532 5.07 -10.29 -17.06
CA PHE A 532 6.38 -10.20 -16.41
C PHE A 532 6.59 -11.31 -15.36
N PHE A 533 5.60 -11.52 -14.49
CA PHE A 533 5.64 -12.57 -13.47
C PHE A 533 5.79 -13.96 -14.11
N ALA A 534 5.00 -14.25 -15.14
CA ALA A 534 5.05 -15.51 -15.87
C ALA A 534 6.39 -15.74 -16.57
N GLU A 535 6.99 -14.72 -17.19
CA GLU A 535 8.32 -14.77 -17.79
C GLU A 535 9.39 -15.07 -16.74
N ALA A 536 9.35 -14.36 -15.61
CA ALA A 536 10.28 -14.58 -14.51
C ALA A 536 10.15 -15.99 -13.92
N VAL A 537 8.94 -16.50 -13.73
CA VAL A 537 8.68 -17.88 -13.31
C VAL A 537 9.27 -18.86 -14.30
N ALA A 538 9.03 -18.68 -15.60
CA ALA A 538 9.53 -19.56 -16.66
C ALA A 538 11.06 -19.55 -16.78
N SER A 539 11.73 -18.48 -16.34
CA SER A 539 13.20 -18.36 -16.39
C SER A 539 13.93 -19.25 -15.40
N SER A 540 13.23 -19.86 -14.43
CA SER A 540 13.79 -20.74 -13.41
C SER A 540 13.07 -22.09 -13.39
N ALA A 541 13.76 -23.15 -13.76
CA ALA A 541 13.16 -24.49 -13.78
C ALA A 541 12.61 -24.97 -12.41
N PRO A 542 13.25 -24.68 -11.26
CA PRO A 542 12.65 -24.97 -9.94
C PRO A 542 11.36 -24.23 -9.69
N LEU A 543 11.33 -22.92 -9.95
CA LEU A 543 10.16 -22.08 -9.73
C LEU A 543 9.03 -22.43 -10.70
N ALA A 544 9.33 -22.67 -11.98
CA ALA A 544 8.35 -23.09 -12.97
C ALA A 544 7.66 -24.41 -12.59
N ARG A 545 8.40 -25.38 -12.03
CA ARG A 545 7.81 -26.62 -11.52
C ARG A 545 6.89 -26.35 -10.34
N ALA A 546 7.33 -25.54 -9.39
CA ALA A 546 6.52 -25.19 -8.23
C ALA A 546 5.19 -24.51 -8.62
N MET A 547 5.21 -23.69 -9.66
CA MET A 547 4.06 -22.91 -10.14
C MET A 547 3.21 -23.63 -11.20
N ALA A 548 3.56 -24.83 -11.66
CA ALA A 548 2.88 -25.51 -12.78
C ALA A 548 1.36 -25.76 -12.55
N GLY A 549 0.94 -25.97 -11.31
CA GLY A 549 -0.47 -26.14 -10.93
C GLY A 549 -1.09 -24.93 -10.22
N ALA A 550 -0.32 -23.84 -10.09
CA ALA A 550 -0.71 -22.71 -9.26
C ALA A 550 -1.79 -21.85 -9.92
N ARG A 551 -2.75 -21.39 -9.11
CA ARG A 551 -3.78 -20.43 -9.51
C ARG A 551 -3.76 -19.21 -8.58
N PRO A 552 -3.81 -17.98 -9.10
CA PRO A 552 -3.82 -16.79 -8.28
C PRO A 552 -5.12 -16.69 -7.47
N LEU A 553 -5.00 -16.39 -6.18
CA LEU A 553 -6.13 -16.14 -5.28
C LEU A 553 -6.58 -14.67 -5.35
N GLN A 554 -5.72 -13.79 -5.82
CA GLN A 554 -5.97 -12.36 -5.97
C GLN A 554 -5.12 -11.77 -7.10
N ALA A 555 -5.43 -10.55 -7.52
CA ALA A 555 -4.63 -9.84 -8.51
C ALA A 555 -3.20 -9.63 -8.01
N LEU A 556 -2.23 -9.72 -8.92
CA LEU A 556 -0.82 -9.45 -8.60
C LEU A 556 -0.62 -8.00 -8.17
N GLN A 557 0.16 -7.82 -7.14
CA GLN A 557 0.50 -6.53 -6.58
C GLN A 557 1.93 -6.12 -6.98
N ARG A 558 2.20 -4.81 -6.92
CA ARG A 558 3.48 -4.22 -7.27
C ARG A 558 4.03 -3.44 -6.09
N GLU A 559 5.31 -3.66 -5.79
CA GLU A 559 6.04 -2.92 -4.78
C GLU A 559 7.36 -2.39 -5.36
N GLY A 560 7.67 -1.12 -5.14
CA GLY A 560 8.89 -0.53 -5.69
C GLY A 560 9.47 0.61 -4.87
N ASN A 561 10.72 0.98 -5.16
CA ASN A 561 11.47 2.09 -4.56
C ASN A 561 11.41 2.12 -3.04
N TYR A 562 11.63 0.98 -2.40
CA TYR A 562 11.44 0.82 -0.96
C TYR A 562 12.71 1.01 -0.13
N SER A 563 13.92 1.04 -0.70
CA SER A 563 15.17 1.16 0.07
C SER A 563 15.53 2.61 0.35
N TYR A 564 15.66 2.95 1.63
CA TYR A 564 16.04 4.27 2.10
C TYR A 564 16.62 4.22 3.52
N ALA A 565 17.27 5.30 3.94
CA ALA A 565 17.74 5.55 5.29
C ALA A 565 17.34 6.93 5.75
N MET A 566 17.28 7.15 7.08
CA MET A 566 17.11 8.47 7.69
C MET A 566 18.45 9.02 8.18
N GLU A 567 18.64 10.33 8.01
CA GLU A 567 19.84 11.00 8.48
C GLU A 567 20.00 10.94 10.00
N ARG A 568 18.88 11.03 10.73
CA ARG A 568 18.79 10.88 12.19
C ARG A 568 17.66 9.93 12.53
N LEU A 569 17.83 9.18 13.62
CA LEU A 569 16.81 8.26 14.12
C LEU A 569 16.13 8.78 15.38
N ALA A 570 16.64 9.85 15.97
CA ALA A 570 16.07 10.53 17.13
C ALA A 570 16.38 12.02 17.11
N GLY A 571 15.62 12.79 17.89
CA GLY A 571 15.80 14.21 18.13
C GLY A 571 15.13 14.65 19.42
N ASP A 572 15.09 15.95 19.67
CA ASP A 572 14.50 16.48 20.89
C ASP A 572 12.99 16.21 20.91
N GLY A 573 12.57 15.32 21.81
CA GLY A 573 11.17 14.91 21.95
C GLY A 573 10.63 13.98 20.86
N TRP A 574 11.47 13.36 20.04
CA TRP A 574 11.00 12.38 19.05
C TRP A 574 12.02 11.30 18.71
N LEU A 575 11.53 10.14 18.24
CA LEU A 575 12.34 9.06 17.69
C LEU A 575 11.57 8.25 16.61
N LEU A 576 12.32 7.48 15.80
CA LEU A 576 11.82 6.65 14.71
C LEU A 576 11.98 5.17 15.05
N VAL A 577 10.98 4.33 14.71
CA VAL A 577 11.05 2.87 14.89
C VAL A 577 10.62 2.13 13.60
N GLY A 578 11.08 0.91 13.43
CA GLY A 578 10.74 0.06 12.29
C GLY A 578 11.13 0.68 10.95
N ASP A 579 10.27 0.49 9.95
CA ASP A 579 10.51 1.02 8.61
C ASP A 579 10.50 2.56 8.56
N ALA A 580 9.93 3.25 9.55
CA ALA A 580 10.05 4.71 9.65
C ALA A 580 11.52 5.14 9.88
N ALA A 581 12.35 4.31 10.49
CA ALA A 581 13.78 4.53 10.65
C ALA A 581 14.58 4.15 9.40
N ARG A 582 14.29 3.01 8.78
CA ARG A 582 14.95 2.51 7.56
C ARG A 582 14.25 1.29 7.00
N PHE A 583 14.19 1.21 5.68
CA PHE A 583 13.91 -0.02 4.95
C PHE A 583 15.08 -0.34 4.00
N VAL A 584 15.50 -1.60 3.95
CA VAL A 584 16.60 -2.04 3.07
C VAL A 584 16.03 -2.86 1.90
N ASP A 585 15.64 -4.13 2.17
CA ASP A 585 15.22 -5.09 1.13
C ASP A 585 14.49 -6.29 1.77
N PRO A 586 13.47 -6.88 1.13
CA PRO A 586 12.73 -8.01 1.69
C PRO A 586 13.48 -9.36 1.67
N LEU A 587 14.63 -9.47 1.03
CA LEU A 587 15.35 -10.71 0.70
C LEU A 587 15.49 -11.69 1.87
N PHE A 588 15.88 -11.22 3.05
CA PHE A 588 16.09 -12.06 4.23
C PHE A 588 15.00 -11.87 5.30
N SER A 589 13.81 -11.42 4.93
CA SER A 589 12.69 -11.22 5.87
C SER A 589 13.03 -10.27 7.04
N SER A 590 13.91 -9.29 6.83
CA SER A 590 14.47 -8.43 7.87
C SER A 590 13.48 -7.40 8.43
N GLY A 591 12.43 -7.01 7.68
CA GLY A 591 11.56 -5.88 8.04
C GLY A 591 10.89 -6.04 9.41
N LEU A 592 10.26 -7.20 9.68
CA LEU A 592 9.65 -7.45 11.00
C LEU A 592 10.69 -7.61 12.12
N SER A 593 11.90 -8.11 11.82
CA SER A 593 12.99 -8.13 12.79
C SER A 593 13.45 -6.71 13.15
N VAL A 594 13.57 -5.82 12.17
CA VAL A 594 13.85 -4.39 12.40
C VAL A 594 12.75 -3.74 13.23
N ALA A 595 11.48 -4.00 12.91
CA ALA A 595 10.34 -3.48 13.66
C ALA A 595 10.38 -3.92 15.14
N ALA A 596 10.61 -5.20 15.39
CA ALA A 596 10.62 -5.78 16.71
C ALA A 596 11.82 -5.28 17.56
N GLU A 597 13.03 -5.32 17.01
CA GLU A 597 14.23 -4.89 17.75
C GLU A 597 14.28 -3.38 17.97
N SER A 598 13.87 -2.57 16.99
CA SER A 598 13.80 -1.12 17.18
C SER A 598 12.78 -0.73 18.26
N ALA A 599 11.63 -1.41 18.30
CA ALA A 599 10.61 -1.19 19.33
C ALA A 599 11.11 -1.58 20.73
N ARG A 600 11.81 -2.71 20.86
CA ARG A 600 12.42 -3.18 22.12
C ARG A 600 13.48 -2.20 22.65
N GLU A 601 14.39 -1.76 21.77
CA GLU A 601 15.43 -0.79 22.13
C GLU A 601 14.83 0.58 22.45
N ALA A 602 13.83 1.03 21.67
CA ALA A 602 13.10 2.27 21.91
C ALA A 602 12.39 2.25 23.28
N ALA A 603 11.72 1.15 23.62
CA ALA A 603 11.04 1.03 24.92
C ALA A 603 12.00 1.23 26.11
N THR A 604 13.19 0.66 26.02
CA THR A 604 14.23 0.84 27.05
C THR A 604 14.68 2.30 27.10
N ALA A 605 15.01 2.89 25.96
CA ALA A 605 15.48 4.27 25.86
C ALA A 605 14.41 5.28 26.33
N ILE A 606 13.15 5.06 25.97
CA ILE A 606 12.02 5.92 26.37
C ILE A 606 11.82 5.87 27.88
N ARG A 607 11.75 4.67 28.47
CA ARG A 607 11.58 4.50 29.92
C ARG A 607 12.68 5.24 30.67
N ASP A 608 13.95 5.06 30.27
CA ASP A 608 15.10 5.66 30.90
C ASP A 608 15.13 7.20 30.73
N ALA A 609 14.74 7.71 29.57
CA ALA A 609 14.62 9.14 29.27
C ALA A 609 13.52 9.81 30.11
N LEU A 610 12.34 9.18 30.20
CA LEU A 610 11.22 9.68 31.01
C LEU A 610 11.55 9.67 32.51
N ALA A 611 12.23 8.62 32.99
CA ALA A 611 12.66 8.53 34.41
C ALA A 611 13.66 9.63 34.76
N ARG A 612 14.54 10.04 33.85
CA ARG A 612 15.47 11.16 34.03
C ARG A 612 14.83 12.52 33.79
N GLY A 613 13.64 12.57 33.23
CA GLY A 613 13.01 13.82 32.77
C GLY A 613 13.69 14.47 31.55
N ASP A 614 14.57 13.74 30.87
CA ASP A 614 15.34 14.21 29.70
C ASP A 614 14.96 13.43 28.46
N VAL A 615 14.29 14.11 27.51
CA VAL A 615 13.89 13.58 26.20
C VAL A 615 14.63 14.30 25.06
N SER A 616 15.82 14.82 25.34
CA SER A 616 16.69 15.42 24.32
C SER A 616 17.26 14.39 23.34
N ALA A 617 17.72 14.83 22.18
CA ALA A 617 18.43 13.98 21.23
C ALA A 617 19.62 13.23 21.88
N ALA A 618 20.33 13.88 22.79
CA ALA A 618 21.45 13.27 23.53
C ALA A 618 21.01 12.09 24.40
N ALA A 619 19.81 12.13 24.98
CA ALA A 619 19.28 11.03 25.78
C ALA A 619 19.03 9.76 24.95
N PHE A 620 18.84 9.89 23.64
CA PHE A 620 18.59 8.80 22.69
C PHE A 620 19.82 8.40 21.85
N ALA A 621 20.99 9.01 22.06
CA ALA A 621 22.19 8.73 21.27
C ALA A 621 22.55 7.23 21.26
N SER A 622 22.51 6.56 22.42
CA SER A 622 22.80 5.11 22.54
C SER A 622 21.77 4.24 21.78
N TYR A 623 20.50 4.66 21.72
CA TYR A 623 19.47 4.01 20.91
C TYR A 623 19.82 4.15 19.43
N GLU A 624 20.11 5.38 18.99
CA GLU A 624 20.45 5.65 17.58
C GLU A 624 21.69 4.87 17.14
N ASP A 625 22.75 4.84 17.93
CA ASP A 625 23.99 4.12 17.62
C ASP A 625 23.77 2.60 17.47
N ARG A 626 23.03 1.99 18.41
CA ARG A 626 22.75 0.55 18.35
C ARG A 626 21.86 0.19 17.15
N LEU A 627 20.79 0.95 16.95
CA LEU A 627 19.86 0.68 15.85
C LEU A 627 20.55 0.89 14.50
N ARG A 628 21.27 1.99 14.33
CA ARG A 628 22.03 2.30 13.11
C ARG A 628 23.04 1.20 12.80
N GLY A 629 23.77 0.75 13.81
CA GLY A 629 24.75 -0.34 13.65
C GLY A 629 24.13 -1.65 13.15
N GLY A 630 22.94 -2.03 13.63
CA GLY A 630 22.20 -3.21 13.17
C GLY A 630 21.67 -3.03 11.74
N LEU A 631 21.10 -1.86 11.45
CA LEU A 631 20.58 -1.49 10.14
C LEU A 631 21.67 -1.48 9.05
N ASP A 632 22.87 -0.97 9.37
CA ASP A 632 24.01 -0.96 8.46
C ASP A 632 24.56 -2.37 8.23
N ALA A 633 24.55 -3.23 9.24
CA ALA A 633 24.92 -4.63 9.08
C ALA A 633 23.93 -5.40 8.15
N TRP A 634 22.62 -5.15 8.27
CA TRP A 634 21.64 -5.69 7.34
C TRP A 634 21.89 -5.20 5.92
N ARG A 635 22.09 -3.90 5.75
CA ARG A 635 22.39 -3.31 4.45
C ARG A 635 23.63 -3.92 3.79
N GLU A 636 24.70 -4.08 4.59
CA GLU A 636 25.92 -4.67 4.11
C GLU A 636 25.73 -6.14 3.71
N PHE A 637 25.09 -6.94 4.57
CA PHE A 637 24.86 -8.35 4.31
C PHE A 637 24.05 -8.58 3.02
N ILE A 638 22.97 -7.82 2.84
CA ILE A 638 22.16 -7.88 1.62
C ILE A 638 22.97 -7.42 0.40
N GLY A 639 23.76 -6.35 0.55
CA GLY A 639 24.65 -5.86 -0.51
C GLY A 639 25.70 -6.88 -0.94
N LEU A 640 26.28 -7.61 0.01
CA LEU A 640 27.23 -8.69 -0.25
C LEU A 640 26.56 -9.87 -0.99
N TYR A 641 25.34 -10.24 -0.57
CA TYR A 641 24.58 -11.26 -1.31
C TYR A 641 24.34 -10.85 -2.77
N TYR A 642 23.88 -9.62 -3.02
CA TYR A 642 23.64 -9.13 -4.38
C TYR A 642 24.90 -8.99 -5.22
N ARG A 643 26.03 -8.86 -4.58
CA ARG A 643 27.34 -8.80 -5.26
C ARG A 643 27.80 -10.15 -5.74
N SER A 644 27.55 -11.24 -4.97
CA SER A 644 27.84 -12.60 -5.34
C SER A 644 26.91 -13.60 -4.67
N PRO A 645 25.71 -13.88 -5.25
CA PRO A 645 24.81 -14.93 -4.75
C PRO A 645 25.49 -16.30 -4.71
N ARG A 646 26.40 -16.59 -5.65
CA ARG A 646 27.16 -17.87 -5.69
C ARG A 646 28.11 -18.02 -4.53
N ALA A 647 28.84 -16.96 -4.13
CA ALA A 647 29.69 -17.00 -2.94
C ALA A 647 28.88 -17.29 -1.67
N PHE A 648 27.73 -16.64 -1.54
CA PHE A 648 26.80 -16.90 -0.44
C PHE A 648 26.32 -18.36 -0.45
N LEU A 649 25.86 -18.87 -1.59
CA LEU A 649 25.41 -20.27 -1.72
C LEU A 649 26.54 -21.26 -1.46
N GLY A 650 27.78 -20.98 -1.88
CA GLY A 650 28.96 -21.79 -1.62
C GLY A 650 29.24 -21.93 -0.11
N LEU A 651 29.22 -20.79 0.62
CA LEU A 651 29.37 -20.81 2.08
C LEU A 651 28.20 -21.52 2.78
N LEU A 652 26.99 -21.36 2.25
CA LEU A 652 25.83 -22.02 2.81
C LEU A 652 25.82 -23.52 2.59
N ALA A 653 26.42 -23.99 1.48
CA ALA A 653 26.58 -25.42 1.18
C ALA A 653 27.63 -26.10 2.09
N ASP A 654 28.65 -25.34 2.53
CA ASP A 654 29.71 -25.87 3.41
C ASP A 654 29.20 -25.97 4.87
N PRO A 655 29.18 -27.18 5.47
CA PRO A 655 28.73 -27.37 6.84
C PRO A 655 29.54 -26.57 7.89
N ALA A 656 30.84 -26.32 7.67
CA ALA A 656 31.70 -25.60 8.60
C ALA A 656 31.44 -24.09 8.59
N GLU A 657 31.08 -23.54 7.44
CA GLU A 657 30.82 -22.11 7.23
C GLU A 657 29.34 -21.73 7.49
N ARG A 658 28.44 -22.68 7.26
CA ARG A 658 26.98 -22.51 7.37
C ARG A 658 26.52 -21.98 8.73
N GLU A 659 27.19 -22.38 9.81
CA GLU A 659 26.80 -22.01 11.16
C GLU A 659 26.88 -20.49 11.39
N GLN A 660 27.90 -19.84 10.85
CA GLN A 660 28.08 -18.38 10.97
C GLN A 660 27.01 -17.61 10.18
N LEU A 661 26.63 -18.12 9.00
CA LEU A 661 25.55 -17.52 8.20
C LEU A 661 24.17 -17.77 8.83
N ARG A 662 23.97 -18.90 9.50
CA ARG A 662 22.72 -19.24 10.17
C ARG A 662 22.32 -18.19 11.20
N ASP A 663 23.24 -17.73 12.03
CA ASP A 663 22.98 -16.73 13.06
C ASP A 663 22.43 -15.43 12.44
N VAL A 664 23.07 -14.97 11.37
CA VAL A 664 22.62 -13.79 10.61
C VAL A 664 21.22 -14.02 10.01
N LEU A 665 21.01 -15.18 9.36
CA LEU A 665 19.75 -15.53 8.70
C LEU A 665 18.60 -15.81 9.68
N GLN A 666 18.93 -16.01 10.97
CA GLN A 666 17.94 -16.07 12.05
C GLN A 666 17.68 -14.71 12.72
N GLY A 667 18.37 -13.63 12.28
CA GLY A 667 18.07 -12.25 12.63
C GLY A 667 19.00 -11.60 13.65
N ASP A 668 20.17 -12.19 13.93
CA ASP A 668 21.09 -11.71 14.97
C ASP A 668 22.20 -10.81 14.42
N LEU A 669 21.89 -9.52 14.18
CA LEU A 669 22.83 -8.52 13.63
C LEU A 669 23.02 -7.26 14.49
N TYR A 670 22.24 -7.09 15.56
CA TYR A 670 22.25 -5.82 16.31
C TYR A 670 23.43 -5.66 17.25
N GLU A 671 24.10 -6.76 17.66
CA GLU A 671 25.33 -6.69 18.45
C GLU A 671 26.58 -6.84 17.56
N PRO A 672 27.60 -5.95 17.67
CA PRO A 672 28.80 -6.00 16.83
C PRO A 672 29.54 -7.35 16.89
N ARG A 673 29.57 -7.99 18.04
CA ARG A 673 30.23 -9.30 18.26
C ARG A 673 29.56 -10.47 17.51
N ARG A 674 28.41 -10.24 16.88
CA ARG A 674 27.57 -11.26 16.24
C ARG A 674 27.53 -11.14 14.72
N ARG A 675 28.43 -10.34 14.13
CA ARG A 675 28.50 -10.08 12.70
C ARG A 675 29.50 -10.98 11.96
N SER A 676 29.94 -12.08 12.59
CA SER A 676 30.92 -13.00 11.98
C SER A 676 30.51 -13.53 10.62
N GLY A 677 29.21 -13.83 10.41
CA GLY A 677 28.71 -14.25 9.10
C GLY A 677 28.80 -13.16 8.03
N VAL A 678 28.61 -11.88 8.39
CA VAL A 678 28.80 -10.75 7.47
C VAL A 678 30.28 -10.62 7.11
N GLU A 679 31.15 -10.66 8.12
CA GLU A 679 32.60 -10.57 7.94
C GLU A 679 33.13 -11.72 7.09
N ARG A 680 32.62 -12.93 7.34
CA ARG A 680 33.01 -14.13 6.58
C ARG A 680 32.59 -14.03 5.12
N LEU A 681 31.35 -13.61 4.83
CA LEU A 681 30.87 -13.42 3.45
C LEU A 681 31.68 -12.32 2.74
N ARG A 682 32.01 -11.22 3.43
CA ARG A 682 32.86 -10.16 2.88
C ARG A 682 34.26 -10.67 2.53
N ALA A 683 34.87 -11.46 3.41
CA ALA A 683 36.18 -12.05 3.18
C ALA A 683 36.17 -13.02 1.98
N GLU A 684 35.13 -13.83 1.87
CA GLU A 684 34.98 -14.76 0.74
C GLU A 684 34.83 -14.04 -0.58
N ILE A 685 33.99 -13.01 -0.65
CA ILE A 685 33.83 -12.21 -1.88
C ILE A 685 35.15 -11.52 -2.26
N ALA A 686 35.87 -10.94 -1.27
CA ALA A 686 37.17 -10.33 -1.54
C ALA A 686 38.21 -11.35 -2.05
N ARG A 687 38.17 -12.59 -1.53
CA ARG A 687 39.03 -13.70 -2.04
C ARG A 687 38.68 -14.04 -3.48
N LEU A 688 37.40 -14.14 -3.82
CA LEU A 688 36.96 -14.44 -5.18
C LEU A 688 37.32 -13.31 -6.15
N GLU A 689 37.17 -12.06 -5.75
CA GLU A 689 37.53 -10.88 -6.57
C GLU A 689 39.05 -10.76 -6.81
N SER A 690 39.86 -11.33 -5.93
CA SER A 690 41.32 -11.41 -6.15
C SER A 690 41.73 -12.42 -7.21
N ASP A 691 40.83 -13.30 -7.62
CA ASP A 691 41.02 -14.27 -8.73
C ASP A 691 39.94 -14.03 -9.81
N PRO A 692 40.21 -13.12 -10.78
CA PRO A 692 39.24 -12.78 -11.83
C PRO A 692 38.83 -13.96 -12.73
N SER A 693 39.60 -15.08 -12.70
CA SER A 693 39.28 -16.28 -13.45
C SER A 693 38.30 -17.22 -12.74
N HIS A 694 37.90 -16.88 -11.49
CA HIS A 694 37.03 -17.74 -10.71
C HIS A 694 35.60 -17.75 -11.29
N PRO A 695 35.03 -18.93 -11.61
CA PRO A 695 33.73 -19.02 -12.30
C PRO A 695 32.53 -18.49 -11.51
N TRP A 696 32.70 -18.11 -10.23
CA TRP A 696 31.68 -17.56 -9.39
C TRP A 696 31.55 -16.03 -9.49
N LEU A 697 32.41 -15.36 -10.25
CA LEU A 697 32.35 -13.93 -10.54
C LEU A 697 31.60 -13.63 -11.86
N GLU A 698 31.44 -14.63 -12.73
CA GLU A 698 30.64 -14.49 -13.94
C GLU A 698 29.19 -14.92 -13.66
N ALA A 699 28.31 -13.99 -13.31
CA ALA A 699 26.87 -14.05 -13.59
C ALA A 699 26.12 -12.85 -13.02
#